data_eca045c0589f50bf903b73f0c39bf11d
#
_entry.id   eca045c0589f50bf903b73f0c39bf11d
#
_cell.length_a   1.000
_cell.length_b   1.000
_cell.length_c   1.000
_cell.angle_alpha   90.00
_cell.angle_beta   90.00
_cell.angle_gamma   90.00
#
_symmetry.space_group_name_H-M   'P 1'
#
loop_
_entity.id
_entity.type
_entity.pdbx_description
1 polymer ?
#
loop_
_entity_poly.entity_id
_entity_poly.type
_entity_poly.pdbx_seq_one_letter_code
_entity_poly.pdbx_strand_id
1 'polypeptide(L)'
;VRSWYARNELAGTVVANALVAMVAWGLAELVVMPTSGGRTVTPIWPPAGLAVALIYIGGYRLLPGIVLGSFLVGIVRHPWPLALIVASVQIVQPIVDVRILRALKFDPKLERVRDPILLALVAGPAGALLAAVLAIGLYFAGGRISQERLAYEFVLWWMRDWLGVMVAAPLVFAWVYGRGIAWTWRRAGESLALFLVLFLSSQVMFGLWGVFATRNVPVAFVFFPIVGWAGLRFGPRGAATIVALISGFAIAIAGMRIGPFSEFPIEFVHSLFFAFLSLGSLSGLLLAAIMAERDDAMTKRLLLEEQLRHSQKMEAVGRLAGGIAHDFNNLLTAIIGYTEIVLHGLDPKDERRADAEEIGRAAMRAADLTRQMLAFSRRQVLQPKIIDLNKALTKVEPMLRRMIGEDIVLTVNGRAANAFVRVDPGQVEQVVMNLVVNARDAMPQGGRLNVETGGAMLDEVAVADTPDARPGDYVVLSVSDTGVGMPPDVRARIFEPYFTTKDVGKGTGLGLSTAYGIVRQSDGHIAVASEPGSGTTFRIFLPRSEAPPAVAAGAGGERMPEGTEHILLVEDDSSVRRLSKELLVRLGYSVTEAASGRAGLALGTDDSRHFDLALCDVILGDMSGPAVAEALRALRPSIRVLYMSGYPDEAIVRTGVLEEGQPFLQKPFTPMQLSTKIREVLDEPETATL
;
A
#
# COMPACT_ATOMS: atom_id res chain seq x y z
N VAL A 1 7.17 -33.51 -4.47
CA VAL A 1 5.95 -33.85 -5.23
C VAL A 1 5.82 -32.98 -6.48
N ARG A 2 5.87 -31.63 -6.39
CA ARG A 2 5.73 -30.70 -7.55
C ARG A 2 6.82 -30.91 -8.63
N SER A 3 8.08 -31.13 -8.24
CA SER A 3 9.20 -31.34 -9.19
C SER A 3 9.22 -32.71 -9.85
N TRP A 4 8.66 -33.72 -9.20
CA TRP A 4 8.50 -35.05 -9.74
C TRP A 4 7.34 -35.13 -10.75
N TYR A 5 6.24 -34.37 -10.48
CA TYR A 5 5.08 -34.25 -11.35
C TYR A 5 5.44 -33.65 -12.71
N ALA A 6 6.29 -32.60 -12.71
CA ALA A 6 6.69 -31.92 -13.95
C ALA A 6 7.52 -32.76 -14.90
N ARG A 7 8.18 -33.82 -14.42
CA ARG A 7 9.04 -34.71 -15.25
C ARG A 7 8.34 -35.95 -15.82
N ASN A 8 7.17 -36.35 -15.25
CA ASN A 8 6.42 -37.54 -15.67
C ASN A 8 4.92 -37.35 -15.38
N GLU A 9 4.26 -36.42 -16.08
CA GLU A 9 2.86 -36.07 -15.83
C GLU A 9 1.88 -37.24 -15.83
N LEU A 10 2.05 -38.20 -16.75
CA LEU A 10 1.16 -39.36 -16.84
C LEU A 10 1.37 -40.33 -15.67
N ALA A 11 2.61 -40.66 -15.38
CA ALA A 11 2.94 -41.56 -14.25
C ALA A 11 2.54 -40.94 -12.91
N GLY A 12 2.77 -39.62 -12.75
CA GLY A 12 2.34 -38.87 -11.59
C GLY A 12 0.82 -38.87 -11.40
N THR A 13 0.07 -38.73 -12.47
CA THR A 13 -1.40 -38.78 -12.43
C THR A 13 -1.92 -40.16 -12.07
N VAL A 14 -1.33 -41.24 -12.60
CA VAL A 14 -1.70 -42.62 -12.26
C VAL A 14 -1.45 -42.93 -10.78
N VAL A 15 -0.27 -42.56 -10.26
CA VAL A 15 0.06 -42.73 -8.83
C VAL A 15 -0.85 -41.94 -7.94
N ALA A 16 -1.17 -40.66 -8.29
CA ALA A 16 -2.11 -39.86 -7.54
C ALA A 16 -3.51 -40.47 -7.48
N ASN A 17 -4.02 -40.98 -8.61
CA ASN A 17 -5.32 -41.66 -8.65
C ASN A 17 -5.32 -42.96 -7.83
N ALA A 18 -4.24 -43.74 -7.85
CA ALA A 18 -4.10 -44.95 -7.03
C ALA A 18 -4.11 -44.60 -5.52
N LEU A 19 -3.39 -43.53 -5.12
CA LEU A 19 -3.40 -43.06 -3.73
C LEU A 19 -4.79 -42.55 -3.31
N VAL A 20 -5.45 -41.80 -4.17
CA VAL A 20 -6.83 -41.32 -3.93
C VAL A 20 -7.79 -42.47 -3.74
N ALA A 21 -7.68 -43.52 -4.60
CA ALA A 21 -8.52 -44.73 -4.50
C ALA A 21 -8.30 -45.46 -3.18
N MET A 22 -7.03 -45.68 -2.78
CA MET A 22 -6.70 -46.35 -1.52
C MET A 22 -7.19 -45.59 -0.29
N VAL A 23 -6.99 -44.25 -0.26
CA VAL A 23 -7.43 -43.42 0.86
C VAL A 23 -8.96 -43.36 0.93
N ALA A 24 -9.64 -43.21 -0.21
CA ALA A 24 -11.11 -43.20 -0.26
C ALA A 24 -11.69 -44.56 0.18
N TRP A 25 -11.13 -45.66 -0.28
CA TRP A 25 -11.50 -47.02 0.14
C TRP A 25 -11.27 -47.21 1.65
N GLY A 26 -10.09 -46.88 2.16
CA GLY A 26 -9.74 -47.05 3.57
C GLY A 26 -10.65 -46.25 4.49
N LEU A 27 -10.92 -44.97 4.13
CA LEU A 27 -11.85 -44.13 4.88
C LEU A 27 -13.30 -44.66 4.86
N ALA A 28 -13.73 -45.22 3.74
CA ALA A 28 -15.05 -45.82 3.63
C ALA A 28 -15.17 -47.08 4.50
N GLU A 29 -14.17 -47.98 4.52
CA GLU A 29 -14.20 -49.17 5.37
C GLU A 29 -14.19 -48.85 6.86
N LEU A 30 -13.53 -47.76 7.28
CA LEU A 30 -13.50 -47.30 8.66
C LEU A 30 -14.90 -46.86 9.20
N VAL A 31 -15.80 -46.41 8.33
CA VAL A 31 -17.10 -45.88 8.73
C VAL A 31 -18.26 -46.85 8.52
N VAL A 32 -18.05 -47.96 7.87
CA VAL A 32 -19.06 -48.98 7.62
C VAL A 32 -19.23 -49.87 8.86
N MET A 33 -20.42 -49.85 9.43
CA MET A 33 -20.73 -50.61 10.64
C MET A 33 -21.72 -51.74 10.36
N PRO A 34 -21.44 -52.98 10.77
CA PRO A 34 -22.38 -54.09 10.68
C PRO A 34 -23.50 -53.90 11.72
N THR A 35 -24.75 -54.08 11.31
CA THR A 35 -25.91 -54.14 12.21
C THR A 35 -26.27 -55.58 12.55
N SER A 36 -27.06 -55.79 13.65
CA SER A 36 -27.55 -57.09 14.10
C SER A 36 -28.41 -57.85 13.07
N GLY A 37 -28.86 -57.16 12.02
CA GLY A 37 -29.67 -57.77 10.94
C GLY A 37 -28.93 -57.97 9.64
N GLY A 38 -27.59 -58.04 9.68
CA GLY A 38 -26.77 -58.27 8.49
C GLY A 38 -26.69 -57.07 7.53
N ARG A 39 -27.27 -55.92 7.93
CA ARG A 39 -27.17 -54.67 7.17
C ARG A 39 -25.96 -53.89 7.62
N THR A 40 -25.40 -53.11 6.72
CA THR A 40 -24.33 -52.16 7.02
C THR A 40 -24.91 -50.76 7.07
N VAL A 41 -24.47 -49.96 8.03
CA VAL A 41 -24.90 -48.58 8.21
C VAL A 41 -23.68 -47.66 8.26
N THR A 42 -23.78 -46.49 7.63
CA THR A 42 -22.76 -45.50 7.61
C THR A 42 -23.33 -44.14 7.98
N PRO A 43 -23.09 -43.67 9.21
CA PRO A 43 -23.67 -42.41 9.68
C PRO A 43 -23.06 -41.15 9.03
N ILE A 44 -21.89 -41.29 8.46
CA ILE A 44 -21.13 -40.24 7.73
C ILE A 44 -20.41 -40.89 6.57
N TRP A 45 -20.19 -40.10 5.49
CA TRP A 45 -19.42 -40.56 4.33
C TRP A 45 -18.22 -39.65 4.04
N PRO A 46 -17.09 -39.79 4.78
CA PRO A 46 -15.92 -38.92 4.61
C PRO A 46 -15.33 -38.91 3.19
N PRO A 47 -15.42 -39.99 2.37
CA PRO A 47 -14.96 -39.94 0.98
C PRO A 47 -15.61 -38.86 0.13
N ALA A 48 -16.85 -38.45 0.42
CA ALA A 48 -17.52 -37.35 -0.28
C ALA A 48 -16.78 -36.02 -0.07
N GLY A 49 -16.47 -35.66 1.18
CA GLY A 49 -15.74 -34.45 1.50
C GLY A 49 -14.28 -34.49 1.02
N LEU A 50 -13.63 -35.64 1.10
CA LEU A 50 -12.29 -35.85 0.53
C LEU A 50 -12.30 -35.61 -0.98
N ALA A 51 -13.29 -36.15 -1.71
CA ALA A 51 -13.43 -35.96 -3.15
C ALA A 51 -13.62 -34.49 -3.54
N VAL A 52 -14.46 -33.74 -2.81
CA VAL A 52 -14.64 -32.29 -3.01
C VAL A 52 -13.31 -31.55 -2.87
N ALA A 53 -12.59 -31.80 -1.78
CA ALA A 53 -11.30 -31.14 -1.53
C ALA A 53 -10.24 -31.50 -2.58
N LEU A 54 -10.12 -32.79 -2.91
CA LEU A 54 -9.13 -33.24 -3.89
C LEU A 54 -9.39 -32.70 -5.30
N ILE A 55 -10.66 -32.66 -5.76
CA ILE A 55 -11.01 -32.08 -7.06
C ILE A 55 -10.81 -30.56 -7.06
N TYR A 56 -11.11 -29.88 -5.95
CA TYR A 56 -10.86 -28.46 -5.83
C TYR A 56 -9.37 -28.13 -5.98
N ILE A 57 -8.50 -28.91 -5.34
CA ILE A 57 -7.03 -28.74 -5.31
C ILE A 57 -6.36 -29.25 -6.58
N GLY A 58 -6.68 -30.50 -6.98
CA GLY A 58 -6.00 -31.24 -8.03
C GLY A 58 -6.69 -31.25 -9.39
N GLY A 59 -7.92 -30.72 -9.44
CA GLY A 59 -8.73 -30.73 -10.66
C GLY A 59 -9.40 -32.06 -10.98
N TYR A 60 -10.19 -32.07 -12.05
CA TYR A 60 -10.99 -33.23 -12.47
C TYR A 60 -10.18 -34.44 -12.90
N ARG A 61 -8.86 -34.33 -13.07
CA ARG A 61 -7.94 -35.45 -13.37
C ARG A 61 -7.87 -36.51 -12.26
N LEU A 62 -8.38 -36.21 -11.06
CA LEU A 62 -8.45 -37.14 -9.93
C LEU A 62 -9.77 -37.93 -9.86
N LEU A 63 -10.72 -37.68 -10.76
CA LEU A 63 -12.01 -38.38 -10.82
C LEU A 63 -11.83 -39.93 -10.99
N PRO A 64 -10.91 -40.44 -11.83
CA PRO A 64 -10.74 -41.90 -11.95
C PRO A 64 -10.39 -42.58 -10.63
N GLY A 65 -9.55 -41.94 -9.79
CA GLY A 65 -9.20 -42.46 -8.47
C GLY A 65 -10.39 -42.50 -7.51
N ILE A 66 -11.25 -41.49 -7.55
CA ILE A 66 -12.48 -41.44 -6.75
C ILE A 66 -13.45 -42.51 -7.16
N VAL A 67 -13.67 -42.70 -8.47
CA VAL A 67 -14.51 -43.81 -9.00
C VAL A 67 -13.95 -45.16 -8.60
N LEU A 68 -12.66 -45.38 -8.76
CA LEU A 68 -12.02 -46.64 -8.41
C LEU A 68 -12.13 -46.92 -6.90
N GLY A 69 -11.89 -45.94 -6.04
CA GLY A 69 -12.06 -46.10 -4.59
C GLY A 69 -13.50 -46.45 -4.21
N SER A 70 -14.48 -45.73 -4.77
CA SER A 70 -15.90 -46.01 -4.57
C SER A 70 -16.32 -47.37 -5.13
N PHE A 71 -15.77 -47.78 -6.26
CA PHE A 71 -15.99 -49.10 -6.85
C PHE A 71 -15.45 -50.23 -5.95
N LEU A 72 -14.25 -50.06 -5.39
CA LEU A 72 -13.66 -51.04 -4.48
C LEU A 72 -14.52 -51.25 -3.22
N VAL A 73 -15.11 -50.17 -2.69
CA VAL A 73 -16.10 -50.24 -1.59
C VAL A 73 -17.35 -50.98 -2.00
N GLY A 74 -17.85 -50.67 -3.21
CA GLY A 74 -19.09 -51.21 -3.75
C GLY A 74 -19.06 -52.68 -4.08
N ILE A 75 -17.95 -53.21 -4.68
CA ILE A 75 -17.83 -54.58 -5.18
C ILE A 75 -17.89 -55.64 -4.07
N VAL A 76 -17.52 -55.26 -2.86
CA VAL A 76 -17.62 -56.15 -1.68
C VAL A 76 -19.08 -56.36 -1.27
N ARG A 77 -19.99 -55.43 -1.62
CA ARG A 77 -21.38 -55.35 -1.11
C ARG A 77 -22.45 -55.55 -2.19
N HIS A 78 -22.06 -55.36 -3.46
CA HIS A 78 -22.94 -55.39 -4.63
C HIS A 78 -22.34 -56.17 -5.79
N PRO A 79 -23.14 -56.74 -6.68
CA PRO A 79 -22.67 -57.22 -7.96
C PRO A 79 -21.91 -56.14 -8.73
N TRP A 80 -20.85 -56.52 -9.45
CA TRP A 80 -19.93 -55.56 -10.09
C TRP A 80 -20.62 -54.51 -10.99
N PRO A 81 -21.70 -54.82 -11.77
CA PRO A 81 -22.34 -53.77 -12.59
C PRO A 81 -22.97 -52.70 -11.73
N LEU A 82 -23.65 -53.07 -10.63
CA LEU A 82 -24.27 -52.10 -9.73
C LEU A 82 -23.23 -51.31 -8.96
N ALA A 83 -22.13 -51.97 -8.51
CA ALA A 83 -21.03 -51.30 -7.85
C ALA A 83 -20.41 -50.21 -8.75
N LEU A 84 -20.24 -50.50 -10.06
CA LEU A 84 -19.71 -49.52 -11.03
C LEU A 84 -20.67 -48.35 -11.25
N ILE A 85 -21.98 -48.62 -11.36
CA ILE A 85 -23.00 -47.57 -11.52
C ILE A 85 -23.03 -46.66 -10.31
N VAL A 86 -23.07 -47.22 -9.10
CA VAL A 86 -23.07 -46.43 -7.84
C VAL A 86 -21.79 -45.65 -7.69
N ALA A 87 -20.63 -46.23 -8.01
CA ALA A 87 -19.35 -45.52 -8.01
C ALA A 87 -19.36 -44.31 -8.97
N SER A 88 -19.99 -44.47 -10.13
CA SER A 88 -20.12 -43.39 -11.13
C SER A 88 -21.06 -42.25 -10.64
N VAL A 89 -22.06 -42.58 -9.87
CA VAL A 89 -22.95 -41.55 -9.27
C VAL A 89 -22.22 -40.75 -8.18
N GLN A 90 -21.30 -41.37 -7.45
CA GLN A 90 -20.54 -40.72 -6.37
C GLN A 90 -19.67 -39.52 -6.86
N ILE A 91 -19.35 -39.44 -8.15
CA ILE A 91 -18.61 -38.28 -8.71
C ILE A 91 -19.50 -37.04 -8.94
N VAL A 92 -20.81 -37.21 -8.98
CA VAL A 92 -21.74 -36.11 -9.25
C VAL A 92 -21.64 -35.03 -8.18
N GLN A 93 -21.66 -35.44 -6.93
CA GLN A 93 -21.55 -34.52 -5.78
C GLN A 93 -20.31 -33.64 -5.85
N PRO A 94 -19.07 -34.17 -5.87
CA PRO A 94 -17.88 -33.31 -5.84
C PRO A 94 -17.75 -32.42 -7.09
N ILE A 95 -18.29 -32.83 -8.25
CA ILE A 95 -18.32 -31.99 -9.46
C ILE A 95 -19.25 -30.79 -9.23
N VAL A 96 -20.44 -30.99 -8.69
CA VAL A 96 -21.40 -29.93 -8.39
C VAL A 96 -20.87 -29.00 -7.33
N ASP A 97 -20.40 -29.55 -6.21
CA ASP A 97 -19.85 -28.78 -5.09
C ASP A 97 -18.68 -27.88 -5.54
N VAL A 98 -17.71 -28.43 -6.28
CA VAL A 98 -16.56 -27.64 -6.74
C VAL A 98 -16.96 -26.57 -7.75
N ARG A 99 -17.95 -26.84 -8.62
CA ARG A 99 -18.47 -25.81 -9.55
C ARG A 99 -19.13 -24.66 -8.79
N ILE A 100 -19.95 -24.96 -7.79
CA ILE A 100 -20.60 -23.96 -6.92
C ILE A 100 -19.54 -23.16 -6.17
N LEU A 101 -18.58 -23.83 -5.51
CA LEU A 101 -17.54 -23.17 -4.74
C LEU A 101 -16.67 -22.23 -5.62
N ARG A 102 -16.30 -22.66 -6.83
CA ARG A 102 -15.54 -21.81 -7.77
C ARG A 102 -16.36 -20.64 -8.30
N ALA A 103 -17.63 -20.86 -8.67
CA ALA A 103 -18.53 -19.80 -9.13
C ALA A 103 -18.75 -18.71 -8.07
N LEU A 104 -18.82 -19.11 -6.80
CA LEU A 104 -18.98 -18.20 -5.66
C LEU A 104 -17.66 -17.69 -5.07
N LYS A 105 -16.52 -17.89 -5.75
CA LYS A 105 -15.19 -17.40 -5.33
C LYS A 105 -14.84 -17.83 -3.89
N PHE A 106 -15.05 -19.09 -3.57
CA PHE A 106 -14.70 -19.69 -2.29
C PHE A 106 -13.19 -19.65 -2.05
N ASP A 107 -12.79 -19.27 -0.82
CA ASP A 107 -11.38 -19.30 -0.39
C ASP A 107 -11.14 -20.55 0.49
N PRO A 108 -10.31 -21.52 0.02
CA PRO A 108 -10.03 -22.75 0.73
C PRO A 108 -9.26 -22.57 2.05
N LYS A 109 -8.79 -21.37 2.37
CA LYS A 109 -8.17 -21.04 3.67
C LYS A 109 -9.18 -21.08 4.81
N LEU A 110 -10.48 -20.93 4.52
CA LEU A 110 -11.57 -20.87 5.51
C LEU A 110 -11.38 -19.75 6.55
N GLU A 111 -10.70 -18.69 6.19
CA GLU A 111 -10.43 -17.52 7.04
C GLU A 111 -11.51 -16.44 6.95
N ARG A 112 -12.47 -16.58 6.01
CA ARG A 112 -13.61 -15.66 5.85
C ARG A 112 -14.89 -16.35 6.32
N VAL A 113 -15.71 -15.64 7.08
CA VAL A 113 -17.00 -16.17 7.62
C VAL A 113 -17.88 -16.75 6.52
N ARG A 114 -17.84 -16.16 5.34
CA ARG A 114 -18.59 -16.60 4.15
C ARG A 114 -18.23 -18.03 3.72
N ASP A 115 -16.94 -18.41 3.80
CA ASP A 115 -16.45 -19.64 3.19
C ASP A 115 -16.93 -20.92 3.91
N PRO A 116 -16.90 -21.06 5.26
CA PRO A 116 -17.56 -22.15 5.95
C PRO A 116 -19.05 -22.24 5.65
N ILE A 117 -19.75 -21.11 5.53
CA ILE A 117 -21.19 -21.07 5.19
C ILE A 117 -21.41 -21.60 3.77
N LEU A 118 -20.64 -21.16 2.79
CA LEU A 118 -20.75 -21.63 1.40
C LEU A 118 -20.51 -23.14 1.30
N LEU A 119 -19.50 -23.66 1.98
CA LEU A 119 -19.19 -25.08 1.97
C LEU A 119 -20.29 -25.89 2.67
N ALA A 120 -20.70 -25.47 3.86
CA ALA A 120 -21.60 -26.24 4.70
C ALA A 120 -23.07 -26.14 4.29
N LEU A 121 -23.56 -24.98 3.88
CA LEU A 121 -24.98 -24.71 3.67
C LEU A 121 -25.38 -24.51 2.21
N VAL A 122 -24.43 -24.38 1.29
CA VAL A 122 -24.73 -24.16 -0.14
C VAL A 122 -24.19 -25.31 -0.99
N ALA A 123 -22.88 -25.49 -1.05
CA ALA A 123 -22.27 -26.48 -1.92
C ALA A 123 -22.58 -27.89 -1.44
N GLY A 124 -22.18 -28.24 -0.21
CA GLY A 124 -22.34 -29.60 0.33
C GLY A 124 -23.76 -30.15 0.24
N PRO A 125 -24.80 -29.44 0.69
CA PRO A 125 -26.17 -29.93 0.57
C PRO A 125 -26.66 -30.04 -0.88
N ALA A 126 -26.25 -29.14 -1.78
CA ALA A 126 -26.69 -29.14 -3.17
C ALA A 126 -26.14 -30.34 -3.96
N GLY A 127 -24.83 -30.60 -3.85
CA GLY A 127 -24.22 -31.75 -4.51
C GLY A 127 -24.68 -33.08 -3.91
N ALA A 128 -24.77 -33.17 -2.57
CA ALA A 128 -25.29 -34.35 -1.88
C ALA A 128 -26.75 -34.66 -2.27
N LEU A 129 -27.59 -33.63 -2.42
CA LEU A 129 -28.99 -33.76 -2.84
C LEU A 129 -29.05 -34.41 -4.22
N LEU A 130 -28.29 -33.91 -5.18
CA LEU A 130 -28.32 -34.45 -6.55
C LEU A 130 -27.78 -35.89 -6.60
N ALA A 131 -26.72 -36.17 -5.87
CA ALA A 131 -26.18 -37.52 -5.78
C ALA A 131 -27.17 -38.50 -5.12
N ALA A 132 -27.90 -38.08 -4.06
CA ALA A 132 -28.92 -38.86 -3.39
C ALA A 132 -30.11 -39.19 -4.32
N VAL A 133 -30.58 -38.17 -5.10
CA VAL A 133 -31.67 -38.39 -6.09
C VAL A 133 -31.27 -39.48 -7.10
N LEU A 134 -30.04 -39.35 -7.65
CA LEU A 134 -29.57 -40.31 -8.66
C LEU A 134 -29.34 -41.73 -8.05
N ALA A 135 -28.66 -41.82 -6.91
CA ALA A 135 -28.35 -43.09 -6.29
C ALA A 135 -29.64 -43.82 -5.85
N ILE A 136 -30.51 -43.17 -5.12
CA ILE A 136 -31.73 -43.77 -4.63
C ILE A 136 -32.72 -44.10 -5.75
N GLY A 137 -32.79 -43.23 -6.78
CA GLY A 137 -33.56 -43.51 -8.00
C GLY A 137 -33.10 -44.80 -8.71
N LEU A 138 -31.79 -45.05 -8.81
CA LEU A 138 -31.22 -46.28 -9.39
C LEU A 138 -31.49 -47.50 -8.52
N TYR A 139 -31.37 -47.41 -7.19
CA TYR A 139 -31.70 -48.53 -6.27
C TYR A 139 -33.18 -48.85 -6.31
N PHE A 140 -34.06 -47.86 -6.40
CA PHE A 140 -35.50 -48.03 -6.53
C PHE A 140 -35.87 -48.68 -7.87
N ALA A 141 -35.36 -48.20 -8.96
CA ALA A 141 -35.58 -48.79 -10.30
C ALA A 141 -35.06 -50.23 -10.40
N GLY A 142 -33.99 -50.56 -9.69
CA GLY A 142 -33.43 -51.91 -9.57
C GLY A 142 -34.15 -52.82 -8.56
N GLY A 143 -35.30 -52.39 -7.97
CA GLY A 143 -36.12 -53.14 -7.01
C GLY A 143 -35.42 -53.44 -5.67
N ARG A 144 -34.37 -52.67 -5.34
CA ARG A 144 -33.61 -52.86 -4.08
C ARG A 144 -34.16 -52.07 -2.88
N ILE A 145 -34.97 -51.04 -3.16
CA ILE A 145 -35.63 -50.20 -2.15
C ILE A 145 -37.14 -50.26 -2.40
N SER A 146 -37.93 -50.56 -1.34
CA SER A 146 -39.38 -50.48 -1.43
C SER A 146 -39.87 -49.04 -1.42
N GLN A 147 -41.07 -48.81 -1.97
CA GLN A 147 -41.72 -47.48 -1.99
C GLN A 147 -41.86 -46.87 -0.59
N GLU A 148 -42.16 -47.70 0.41
CA GLU A 148 -42.33 -47.27 1.80
C GLU A 148 -41.04 -46.73 2.43
N ARG A 149 -39.89 -47.19 1.98
CA ARG A 149 -38.57 -46.82 2.50
C ARG A 149 -37.88 -45.74 1.68
N LEU A 150 -38.43 -45.38 0.51
CA LEU A 150 -37.80 -44.48 -0.44
C LEU A 150 -37.40 -43.12 0.18
N ALA A 151 -38.32 -42.48 0.89
CA ALA A 151 -38.10 -41.19 1.53
C ALA A 151 -37.01 -41.28 2.62
N TYR A 152 -37.06 -42.34 3.44
CA TYR A 152 -36.10 -42.54 4.52
C TYR A 152 -34.68 -42.75 3.98
N GLU A 153 -34.49 -43.66 3.02
CA GLU A 153 -33.20 -43.99 2.45
C GLU A 153 -32.63 -42.74 1.68
N PHE A 154 -33.51 -41.95 1.06
CA PHE A 154 -33.11 -40.70 0.40
C PHE A 154 -32.57 -39.69 1.41
N VAL A 155 -33.27 -39.39 2.49
CA VAL A 155 -32.85 -38.45 3.52
C VAL A 155 -31.55 -38.93 4.17
N LEU A 156 -31.46 -40.23 4.47
CA LEU A 156 -30.27 -40.82 5.06
C LEU A 156 -29.03 -40.65 4.15
N TRP A 157 -29.17 -40.94 2.84
CA TRP A 157 -28.07 -40.77 1.87
C TRP A 157 -27.62 -39.33 1.78
N TRP A 158 -28.57 -38.40 1.65
CA TRP A 158 -28.31 -36.97 1.56
C TRP A 158 -27.57 -36.43 2.80
N MET A 159 -28.08 -36.74 4.00
CA MET A 159 -27.45 -36.28 5.25
C MET A 159 -26.04 -36.85 5.43
N ARG A 160 -25.83 -38.11 5.12
CA ARG A 160 -24.55 -38.80 5.25
C ARG A 160 -23.45 -38.18 4.37
N ASP A 161 -23.76 -37.94 3.12
CA ASP A 161 -22.83 -37.41 2.13
C ASP A 161 -22.56 -35.91 2.41
N TRP A 162 -23.60 -35.15 2.77
CA TRP A 162 -23.46 -33.75 3.20
C TRP A 162 -22.56 -33.63 4.44
N LEU A 163 -22.80 -34.45 5.48
CA LEU A 163 -21.96 -34.45 6.68
C LEU A 163 -20.49 -34.83 6.37
N GLY A 164 -20.29 -35.74 5.44
CA GLY A 164 -18.97 -36.09 4.94
C GLY A 164 -18.20 -34.87 4.38
N VAL A 165 -18.90 -34.02 3.64
CA VAL A 165 -18.32 -32.75 3.15
C VAL A 165 -18.00 -31.80 4.30
N MET A 166 -18.89 -31.66 5.28
CA MET A 166 -18.71 -30.76 6.42
C MET A 166 -17.55 -31.12 7.34
N VAL A 167 -17.17 -32.39 7.40
CA VAL A 167 -16.10 -32.89 8.27
C VAL A 167 -14.78 -33.05 7.51
N ALA A 168 -14.80 -33.74 6.37
CA ALA A 168 -13.55 -34.10 5.68
C ALA A 168 -13.01 -32.97 4.79
N ALA A 169 -13.85 -32.21 4.09
CA ALA A 169 -13.37 -31.14 3.22
C ALA A 169 -12.65 -29.99 3.97
N PRO A 170 -13.18 -29.46 5.08
CA PRO A 170 -12.50 -28.45 5.87
C PRO A 170 -11.16 -28.91 6.43
N LEU A 171 -11.06 -30.19 6.84
CA LEU A 171 -9.83 -30.76 7.33
C LEU A 171 -8.73 -30.67 6.26
N VAL A 172 -9.03 -31.14 5.05
CA VAL A 172 -8.07 -31.09 3.94
C VAL A 172 -7.72 -29.66 3.53
N PHE A 173 -8.72 -28.79 3.38
CA PHE A 173 -8.52 -27.39 3.01
C PHE A 173 -7.66 -26.65 4.04
N ALA A 174 -7.99 -26.76 5.32
CA ALA A 174 -7.27 -26.07 6.38
C ALA A 174 -5.81 -26.53 6.49
N TRP A 175 -5.52 -27.80 6.29
CA TRP A 175 -4.14 -28.30 6.33
C TRP A 175 -3.32 -27.97 5.09
N VAL A 176 -3.95 -27.89 3.91
CA VAL A 176 -3.27 -27.57 2.64
C VAL A 176 -3.05 -26.08 2.48
N TYR A 177 -4.06 -25.25 2.76
CA TYR A 177 -4.06 -23.81 2.48
C TYR A 177 -3.95 -22.90 3.71
N GLY A 178 -4.27 -23.41 4.90
CA GLY A 178 -4.25 -22.62 6.12
C GLY A 178 -2.86 -22.09 6.46
N ARG A 179 -2.80 -21.00 7.21
CA ARG A 179 -1.54 -20.41 7.70
C ARG A 179 -0.79 -21.42 8.58
N GLY A 180 0.52 -21.45 8.46
CA GLY A 180 1.38 -22.29 9.30
C GLY A 180 1.20 -21.97 10.79
N ILE A 181 1.10 -23.01 11.64
CA ILE A 181 1.11 -22.82 13.09
C ILE A 181 2.56 -22.58 13.50
N ALA A 182 2.86 -21.40 14.07
CA ALA A 182 4.16 -21.18 14.68
C ALA A 182 4.22 -21.96 16.01
N TRP A 183 4.92 -23.10 16.00
CA TRP A 183 5.05 -23.97 17.15
C TRP A 183 5.98 -23.35 18.19
N THR A 184 5.44 -23.08 19.37
CA THR A 184 6.16 -22.70 20.57
C THR A 184 5.86 -23.74 21.65
N TRP A 185 6.70 -23.87 22.67
CA TRP A 185 6.47 -24.80 23.79
C TRP A 185 5.13 -24.57 24.47
N ARG A 186 4.70 -23.32 24.56
CA ARG A 186 3.38 -22.94 25.08
C ARG A 186 2.24 -23.47 24.21
N ARG A 187 2.33 -23.31 22.87
CA ARG A 187 1.32 -23.83 21.94
C ARG A 187 1.30 -25.36 21.87
N ALA A 188 2.47 -25.98 21.97
CA ALA A 188 2.55 -27.45 22.08
C ALA A 188 1.86 -27.95 23.35
N GLY A 189 2.08 -27.30 24.50
CA GLY A 189 1.38 -27.60 25.75
C GLY A 189 -0.14 -27.38 25.65
N GLU A 190 -0.60 -26.28 25.03
CA GLU A 190 -2.01 -26.00 24.81
C GLU A 190 -2.67 -27.06 23.90
N SER A 191 -1.99 -27.53 22.83
CA SER A 191 -2.52 -28.59 21.95
C SER A 191 -2.59 -29.94 22.67
N LEU A 192 -1.61 -30.24 23.49
CA LEU A 192 -1.63 -31.46 24.33
C LEU A 192 -2.77 -31.40 25.33
N ALA A 193 -2.95 -30.26 26.02
CA ALA A 193 -4.06 -30.07 26.95
C ALA A 193 -5.41 -30.21 26.25
N LEU A 194 -5.59 -29.61 25.07
CA LEU A 194 -6.79 -29.73 24.26
C LEU A 194 -7.08 -31.19 23.88
N PHE A 195 -6.06 -31.92 23.43
CA PHE A 195 -6.17 -33.34 23.10
C PHE A 195 -6.54 -34.18 24.34
N LEU A 196 -5.89 -33.91 25.48
CA LEU A 196 -6.19 -34.60 26.74
C LEU A 196 -7.63 -34.36 27.22
N VAL A 197 -8.09 -33.10 27.16
CA VAL A 197 -9.47 -32.76 27.51
C VAL A 197 -10.47 -33.46 26.56
N LEU A 198 -10.18 -33.47 25.26
CA LEU A 198 -10.97 -34.18 24.25
C LEU A 198 -11.01 -35.66 24.55
N PHE A 199 -9.88 -36.28 24.83
CA PHE A 199 -9.76 -37.71 25.14
C PHE A 199 -10.53 -38.08 26.41
N LEU A 200 -10.33 -37.35 27.51
CA LEU A 200 -11.03 -37.56 28.78
C LEU A 200 -12.52 -37.36 28.60
N SER A 201 -12.95 -36.29 27.92
CA SER A 201 -14.39 -36.07 27.66
C SER A 201 -14.97 -37.20 26.81
N SER A 202 -14.22 -37.71 25.83
CA SER A 202 -14.63 -38.85 25.02
C SER A 202 -14.77 -40.14 25.86
N GLN A 203 -13.85 -40.40 26.81
CA GLN A 203 -13.89 -41.55 27.70
C GLN A 203 -15.07 -41.46 28.66
N VAL A 204 -15.36 -40.28 29.20
CA VAL A 204 -16.51 -40.05 30.08
C VAL A 204 -17.84 -40.19 29.33
N MET A 205 -17.90 -39.66 28.10
CA MET A 205 -19.14 -39.66 27.30
C MET A 205 -19.46 -41.01 26.68
N PHE A 206 -18.46 -41.62 26.10
CA PHE A 206 -18.62 -42.77 25.24
C PHE A 206 -17.96 -44.02 25.79
N GLY A 207 -17.14 -43.91 26.83
CA GLY A 207 -16.13 -44.89 27.11
C GLY A 207 -16.46 -45.85 28.21
N LEU A 208 -15.41 -46.64 28.46
CA LEU A 208 -15.22 -47.72 29.37
C LEU A 208 -15.49 -47.43 30.84
N TRP A 209 -15.61 -46.17 31.23
CA TRP A 209 -15.81 -45.78 32.64
C TRP A 209 -17.25 -45.69 33.07
N GLY A 210 -18.22 -46.01 32.18
CA GLY A 210 -19.62 -46.33 32.54
C GLY A 210 -20.44 -45.28 33.35
N VAL A 211 -19.88 -44.11 33.64
CA VAL A 211 -20.45 -43.13 34.58
C VAL A 211 -21.75 -42.51 34.07
N PHE A 212 -21.90 -42.42 32.72
CA PHE A 212 -23.08 -41.82 32.09
C PHE A 212 -23.69 -42.70 31.00
N ALA A 213 -23.61 -44.02 31.15
CA ALA A 213 -24.07 -45.00 30.16
C ALA A 213 -25.59 -44.95 29.86
N THR A 214 -26.35 -44.11 30.55
CA THR A 214 -27.81 -44.07 30.43
C THR A 214 -28.36 -42.68 30.08
N ARG A 215 -29.01 -42.60 28.89
CA ARG A 215 -30.03 -41.58 28.49
C ARG A 215 -29.64 -40.11 28.38
N ASN A 216 -28.38 -39.69 28.45
CA ASN A 216 -28.04 -38.25 28.49
C ASN A 216 -27.46 -37.73 27.18
N VAL A 217 -28.28 -37.64 26.11
CA VAL A 217 -27.96 -36.91 24.86
C VAL A 217 -27.40 -35.47 25.08
N PRO A 218 -27.87 -34.68 26.08
CA PRO A 218 -27.35 -33.32 26.34
C PRO A 218 -25.87 -33.26 26.66
N VAL A 219 -25.27 -34.33 27.15
CA VAL A 219 -23.82 -34.35 27.52
C VAL A 219 -22.92 -34.29 26.31
N ALA A 220 -23.39 -34.66 25.10
CA ALA A 220 -22.64 -34.51 23.86
C ALA A 220 -22.25 -33.03 23.55
N PHE A 221 -23.02 -32.09 24.07
CA PHE A 221 -22.72 -30.64 23.87
C PHE A 221 -21.47 -30.17 24.59
N VAL A 222 -20.88 -30.97 25.49
CA VAL A 222 -19.55 -30.72 26.11
C VAL A 222 -18.43 -30.53 25.05
N PHE A 223 -18.57 -31.10 23.84
CA PHE A 223 -17.60 -30.97 22.78
C PHE A 223 -17.59 -29.57 22.11
N PHE A 224 -18.66 -28.79 22.18
CA PHE A 224 -18.73 -27.48 21.58
C PHE A 224 -17.69 -26.49 22.14
N PRO A 225 -17.50 -26.37 23.48
CA PRO A 225 -16.41 -25.56 24.02
C PRO A 225 -15.04 -26.02 23.57
N ILE A 226 -14.82 -27.32 23.39
CA ILE A 226 -13.53 -27.88 22.92
C ILE A 226 -13.28 -27.48 21.46
N VAL A 227 -14.27 -27.59 20.59
CA VAL A 227 -14.23 -27.14 19.20
C VAL A 227 -14.03 -25.64 19.13
N GLY A 228 -14.74 -24.87 19.96
CA GLY A 228 -14.57 -23.43 20.07
C GLY A 228 -13.16 -23.04 20.50
N TRP A 229 -12.62 -23.70 21.54
CA TRP A 229 -11.24 -23.47 21.98
C TRP A 229 -10.24 -23.76 20.86
N ALA A 230 -10.39 -24.87 20.15
CA ALA A 230 -9.55 -25.23 19.01
C ALA A 230 -9.60 -24.16 17.89
N GLY A 231 -10.81 -23.68 17.56
CA GLY A 231 -11.02 -22.62 16.57
C GLY A 231 -10.37 -21.29 16.96
N LEU A 232 -10.54 -20.88 18.22
CA LEU A 232 -9.95 -19.64 18.76
C LEU A 232 -8.42 -19.66 18.79
N ARG A 233 -7.80 -20.79 19.15
CA ARG A 233 -6.35 -20.87 19.38
C ARG A 233 -5.55 -21.33 18.18
N PHE A 234 -6.11 -22.20 17.36
CA PHE A 234 -5.43 -22.86 16.24
C PHE A 234 -6.10 -22.57 14.89
N GLY A 235 -7.13 -21.73 14.87
CA GLY A 235 -7.86 -21.33 13.68
C GLY A 235 -8.58 -22.48 12.98
N PRO A 236 -8.80 -22.40 11.65
CA PRO A 236 -9.52 -23.43 10.89
C PRO A 236 -8.88 -24.82 10.99
N ARG A 237 -7.54 -24.90 11.10
CA ARG A 237 -6.83 -26.18 11.31
C ARG A 237 -7.22 -26.86 12.61
N GLY A 238 -7.25 -26.10 13.69
CA GLY A 238 -7.64 -26.62 14.99
C GLY A 238 -9.08 -27.10 15.03
N ALA A 239 -10.01 -26.24 14.58
CA ALA A 239 -11.44 -26.56 14.53
C ALA A 239 -11.72 -27.83 13.70
N ALA A 240 -11.21 -27.88 12.45
CA ALA A 240 -11.42 -29.02 11.57
C ALA A 240 -10.79 -30.31 12.10
N THR A 241 -9.61 -30.23 12.73
CA THR A 241 -8.95 -31.42 13.31
C THR A 241 -9.73 -31.98 14.50
N ILE A 242 -10.18 -31.11 15.41
CA ILE A 242 -10.97 -31.55 16.57
C ILE A 242 -12.32 -32.14 16.14
N VAL A 243 -13.01 -31.54 15.18
CA VAL A 243 -14.27 -32.07 14.63
C VAL A 243 -14.05 -33.44 13.99
N ALA A 244 -12.97 -33.62 13.23
CA ALA A 244 -12.64 -34.90 12.62
C ALA A 244 -12.33 -35.98 13.69
N LEU A 245 -11.61 -35.64 14.76
CA LEU A 245 -11.33 -36.55 15.88
C LEU A 245 -12.61 -36.92 16.63
N ILE A 246 -13.50 -35.96 16.95
CA ILE A 246 -14.79 -36.21 17.56
C ILE A 246 -15.63 -37.16 16.69
N SER A 247 -15.63 -36.89 15.36
CA SER A 247 -16.37 -37.74 14.42
C SER A 247 -15.83 -39.18 14.41
N GLY A 248 -14.49 -39.33 14.40
CA GLY A 248 -13.83 -40.63 14.47
C GLY A 248 -14.15 -41.40 15.77
N PHE A 249 -14.09 -40.72 16.93
CA PHE A 249 -14.48 -41.35 18.21
C PHE A 249 -15.97 -41.74 18.24
N ALA A 250 -16.85 -40.85 17.80
CA ALA A 250 -18.27 -41.10 17.77
C ALA A 250 -18.64 -42.29 16.88
N ILE A 251 -18.02 -42.40 15.71
CA ILE A 251 -18.18 -43.55 14.80
C ILE A 251 -17.66 -44.82 15.41
N ALA A 252 -16.44 -44.85 15.95
CA ALA A 252 -15.84 -46.06 16.55
C ALA A 252 -16.74 -46.63 17.68
N ILE A 253 -17.28 -45.75 18.53
CA ILE A 253 -18.11 -46.16 19.68
C ILE A 253 -19.50 -46.61 19.25
N ALA A 254 -20.11 -45.91 18.26
CA ALA A 254 -21.37 -46.35 17.69
C ALA A 254 -21.25 -47.75 17.06
N GLY A 255 -20.09 -48.06 16.43
CA GLY A 255 -19.78 -49.40 15.89
C GLY A 255 -19.67 -50.48 16.96
N MET A 256 -19.16 -50.15 18.15
CA MET A 256 -19.06 -51.06 19.30
C MET A 256 -20.41 -51.22 20.06
N ARG A 257 -21.45 -50.50 19.69
CA ARG A 257 -22.73 -50.44 20.38
C ARG A 257 -22.65 -50.06 21.87
N ILE A 258 -21.70 -49.20 22.20
CA ILE A 258 -21.47 -48.73 23.54
C ILE A 258 -21.90 -47.22 23.60
N GLY A 259 -22.24 -46.73 24.75
CA GLY A 259 -22.51 -45.34 25.01
C GLY A 259 -23.94 -44.86 24.74
N PRO A 260 -24.17 -43.54 24.76
CA PRO A 260 -25.53 -42.96 24.84
C PRO A 260 -26.38 -43.20 23.57
N PHE A 261 -25.79 -43.66 22.47
CA PHE A 261 -26.51 -43.91 21.22
C PHE A 261 -26.97 -45.37 21.06
N SER A 262 -26.53 -46.28 21.95
CA SER A 262 -26.81 -47.71 21.82
C SER A 262 -28.28 -48.11 22.05
N GLU A 263 -29.03 -47.31 22.81
CA GLU A 263 -30.42 -47.55 23.18
C GLU A 263 -31.44 -46.92 22.20
N PHE A 264 -31.00 -46.09 21.29
CA PHE A 264 -31.89 -45.41 20.35
C PHE A 264 -32.08 -46.19 19.06
N PRO A 265 -33.24 -46.05 18.39
CA PRO A 265 -33.41 -46.54 17.02
C PRO A 265 -32.34 -45.94 16.10
N ILE A 266 -31.83 -46.76 15.17
CA ILE A 266 -30.73 -46.37 14.29
C ILE A 266 -31.04 -45.10 13.48
N GLU A 267 -32.31 -44.92 13.15
CA GLU A 267 -32.85 -43.74 12.45
C GLU A 267 -32.63 -42.45 13.24
N PHE A 268 -32.90 -42.51 14.53
CA PHE A 268 -32.72 -41.39 15.45
C PHE A 268 -31.22 -41.09 15.65
N VAL A 269 -30.41 -42.12 15.75
CA VAL A 269 -28.94 -41.99 15.87
C VAL A 269 -28.34 -41.23 14.68
N HIS A 270 -28.76 -41.54 13.46
CA HIS A 270 -28.28 -40.79 12.27
C HIS A 270 -28.62 -39.31 12.29
N SER A 271 -29.87 -38.98 12.62
CA SER A 271 -30.33 -37.60 12.73
C SER A 271 -29.56 -36.81 13.80
N LEU A 272 -29.32 -37.47 14.93
CA LEU A 272 -28.59 -36.89 16.05
C LEU A 272 -27.10 -36.66 15.71
N PHE A 273 -26.44 -37.63 15.07
CA PHE A 273 -25.08 -37.48 14.55
C PHE A 273 -24.96 -36.31 13.55
N PHE A 274 -25.94 -36.27 12.63
CA PHE A 274 -25.97 -35.19 11.65
C PHE A 274 -26.07 -33.83 12.33
N ALA A 275 -27.06 -33.64 13.23
CA ALA A 275 -27.27 -32.39 13.94
C ALA A 275 -26.05 -31.98 14.78
N PHE A 276 -25.50 -32.94 15.53
CA PHE A 276 -24.37 -32.71 16.43
C PHE A 276 -23.10 -32.35 15.69
N LEU A 277 -22.67 -33.17 14.70
CA LEU A 277 -21.43 -32.96 14.00
C LEU A 277 -21.48 -31.78 13.01
N SER A 278 -22.64 -31.53 12.36
CA SER A 278 -22.83 -30.40 11.49
C SER A 278 -22.78 -29.07 12.25
N LEU A 279 -23.48 -29.01 13.39
CA LEU A 279 -23.47 -27.82 14.25
C LEU A 279 -22.07 -27.59 14.84
N GLY A 280 -21.37 -28.65 15.29
CA GLY A 280 -20.00 -28.58 15.79
C GLY A 280 -19.02 -28.11 14.73
N SER A 281 -19.07 -28.68 13.52
CA SER A 281 -18.22 -28.28 12.39
C SER A 281 -18.46 -26.83 12.01
N LEU A 282 -19.71 -26.45 11.79
CA LEU A 282 -20.06 -25.10 11.36
C LEU A 282 -19.68 -24.06 12.42
N SER A 283 -20.03 -24.30 13.70
CA SER A 283 -19.74 -23.34 14.78
C SER A 283 -18.22 -23.16 15.00
N GLY A 284 -17.45 -24.26 14.96
CA GLY A 284 -16.01 -24.20 15.12
C GLY A 284 -15.31 -23.46 13.97
N LEU A 285 -15.71 -23.75 12.74
CA LEU A 285 -15.16 -23.08 11.56
C LEU A 285 -15.58 -21.60 11.48
N LEU A 286 -16.83 -21.27 11.82
CA LEU A 286 -17.29 -19.88 11.88
C LEU A 286 -16.51 -19.08 12.92
N LEU A 287 -16.34 -19.64 14.12
CA LEU A 287 -15.58 -18.97 15.17
C LEU A 287 -14.13 -18.75 14.77
N ALA A 288 -13.52 -19.74 14.13
CA ALA A 288 -12.16 -19.62 13.59
C ALA A 288 -12.05 -18.54 12.50
N ALA A 289 -13.03 -18.49 11.58
CA ALA A 289 -13.09 -17.49 10.52
C ALA A 289 -13.32 -16.07 11.06
N ILE A 290 -14.24 -15.90 12.02
CA ILE A 290 -14.48 -14.60 12.70
C ILE A 290 -13.20 -14.09 13.35
N MET A 291 -12.45 -14.95 14.03
CA MET A 291 -11.19 -14.56 14.65
C MET A 291 -10.14 -14.19 13.61
N ALA A 292 -10.04 -14.94 12.52
CA ALA A 292 -9.11 -14.61 11.42
C ALA A 292 -9.44 -13.27 10.76
N GLU A 293 -10.70 -12.98 10.47
CA GLU A 293 -11.15 -11.68 9.93
C GLU A 293 -10.88 -10.53 10.92
N ARG A 294 -11.15 -10.76 12.21
CA ARG A 294 -10.87 -9.78 13.26
C ARG A 294 -9.38 -9.45 13.37
N ASP A 295 -8.52 -10.45 13.37
CA ASP A 295 -7.07 -10.26 13.48
C ASP A 295 -6.51 -9.53 12.25
N ASP A 296 -7.00 -9.85 11.04
CA ASP A 296 -6.63 -9.15 9.82
C ASP A 296 -7.11 -7.68 9.84
N ALA A 297 -8.36 -7.43 10.26
CA ALA A 297 -8.91 -6.09 10.41
C ALA A 297 -8.15 -5.26 11.47
N MET A 298 -7.77 -5.88 12.60
CA MET A 298 -7.01 -5.21 13.66
C MET A 298 -5.61 -4.83 13.18
N THR A 299 -4.95 -5.72 12.45
CA THR A 299 -3.60 -5.46 11.88
C THR A 299 -3.66 -4.28 10.89
N LYS A 300 -4.65 -4.26 10.00
CA LYS A 300 -4.87 -3.15 9.06
C LYS A 300 -5.17 -1.84 9.78
N ARG A 301 -6.00 -1.90 10.82
CA ARG A 301 -6.33 -0.71 11.64
C ARG A 301 -5.08 -0.10 12.29
N LEU A 302 -4.25 -0.92 12.93
CA LEU A 302 -3.01 -0.44 13.56
C LEU A 302 -2.08 0.22 12.56
N LEU A 303 -1.93 -0.35 11.35
CA LEU A 303 -1.13 0.23 10.28
C LEU A 303 -1.67 1.60 9.84
N LEU A 304 -2.99 1.71 9.66
CA LEU A 304 -3.64 2.97 9.27
C LEU A 304 -3.54 4.03 10.38
N GLU A 305 -3.70 3.66 11.66
CA GLU A 305 -3.53 4.56 12.80
C GLU A 305 -2.11 5.11 12.89
N GLU A 306 -1.10 4.29 12.61
CA GLU A 306 0.30 4.72 12.56
C GLU A 306 0.56 5.70 11.40
N GLN A 307 0.03 5.41 10.21
CA GLN A 307 0.11 6.31 9.05
C GLN A 307 -0.58 7.66 9.33
N LEU A 308 -1.76 7.63 9.94
CA LEU A 308 -2.50 8.84 10.28
C LEU A 308 -1.74 9.69 11.30
N ARG A 309 -1.23 9.07 12.37
CA ARG A 309 -0.42 9.76 13.39
C ARG A 309 0.82 10.42 12.78
N HIS A 310 1.47 9.72 11.84
CA HIS A 310 2.63 10.27 11.14
C HIS A 310 2.25 11.44 10.25
N SER A 311 1.13 11.34 9.50
CA SER A 311 0.62 12.42 8.65
C SER A 311 0.27 13.68 9.47
N GLN A 312 -0.41 13.51 10.61
CA GLN A 312 -0.75 14.61 11.52
C GLN A 312 0.51 15.28 12.10
N LYS A 313 1.52 14.48 12.48
CA LYS A 313 2.81 15.02 12.96
C LYS A 313 3.51 15.83 11.87
N MET A 314 3.50 15.35 10.62
CA MET A 314 4.11 16.04 9.48
C MET A 314 3.35 17.33 9.14
N GLU A 315 2.02 17.34 9.22
CA GLU A 315 1.19 18.52 9.01
C GLU A 315 1.48 19.60 10.08
N ALA A 316 1.59 19.19 11.36
CA ALA A 316 1.94 20.10 12.45
C ALA A 316 3.35 20.70 12.26
N VAL A 317 4.34 19.88 11.90
CA VAL A 317 5.70 20.34 11.58
C VAL A 317 5.66 21.31 10.39
N GLY A 318 4.88 20.99 9.37
CA GLY A 318 4.70 21.83 8.20
C GLY A 318 4.15 23.22 8.51
N ARG A 319 3.12 23.28 9.33
CA ARG A 319 2.53 24.55 9.75
C ARG A 319 3.48 25.41 10.59
N LEU A 320 4.20 24.78 11.52
CA LEU A 320 5.22 25.46 12.34
C LEU A 320 6.38 25.97 11.48
N ALA A 321 6.91 25.12 10.58
CA ALA A 321 8.00 25.49 9.69
C ALA A 321 7.62 26.67 8.77
N GLY A 322 6.37 26.71 8.29
CA GLY A 322 5.86 27.82 7.48
C GLY A 322 5.87 29.16 8.21
N GLY A 323 5.37 29.21 9.45
CA GLY A 323 5.36 30.44 10.26
C GLY A 323 6.78 30.91 10.59
N ILE A 324 7.63 29.99 11.05
CA ILE A 324 9.03 30.30 11.38
C ILE A 324 9.79 30.82 10.16
N ALA A 325 9.62 30.17 9.00
CA ALA A 325 10.32 30.60 7.78
C ALA A 325 9.90 31.98 7.29
N HIS A 326 8.63 32.36 7.48
CA HIS A 326 8.16 33.72 7.18
C HIS A 326 8.93 34.76 8.00
N ASP A 327 9.04 34.57 9.31
CA ASP A 327 9.74 35.50 10.21
C ASP A 327 11.24 35.58 9.89
N PHE A 328 11.88 34.42 9.60
CA PHE A 328 13.27 34.39 9.14
C PHE A 328 13.45 35.14 7.80
N ASN A 329 12.56 34.96 6.84
CA ASN A 329 12.66 35.65 5.55
C ASN A 329 12.57 37.16 5.69
N ASN A 330 11.73 37.68 6.59
CA ASN A 330 11.62 39.11 6.90
C ASN A 330 12.95 39.66 7.47
N LEU A 331 13.54 38.97 8.45
CA LEU A 331 14.84 39.35 9.04
C LEU A 331 15.96 39.30 7.98
N LEU A 332 16.01 38.26 7.16
CA LEU A 332 17.01 38.09 6.11
C LEU A 332 16.86 39.13 5.00
N THR A 333 15.64 39.50 4.65
CA THR A 333 15.38 40.61 3.71
C THR A 333 16.00 41.89 4.22
N ALA A 334 15.79 42.24 5.51
CA ALA A 334 16.37 43.43 6.12
C ALA A 334 17.91 43.35 6.13
N ILE A 335 18.50 42.23 6.56
CA ILE A 335 19.97 42.05 6.61
C ILE A 335 20.60 42.21 5.23
N ILE A 336 20.08 41.50 4.23
CA ILE A 336 20.58 41.57 2.85
C ILE A 336 20.46 42.98 2.30
N GLY A 337 19.27 43.61 2.44
CA GLY A 337 19.03 44.94 1.92
C GLY A 337 19.92 46.00 2.57
N TYR A 338 20.06 46.03 3.88
CA TYR A 338 20.94 46.98 4.57
C TYR A 338 22.41 46.73 4.27
N THR A 339 22.83 45.48 4.09
CA THR A 339 24.21 45.14 3.68
C THR A 339 24.50 45.70 2.31
N GLU A 340 23.59 45.58 1.35
CA GLU A 340 23.73 46.18 0.01
C GLU A 340 23.79 47.72 0.06
N ILE A 341 22.95 48.35 0.92
CA ILE A 341 22.97 49.80 1.14
C ILE A 341 24.33 50.23 1.66
N VAL A 342 24.93 49.52 2.60
CA VAL A 342 26.28 49.78 3.16
C VAL A 342 27.33 49.63 2.08
N LEU A 343 27.28 48.55 1.31
CA LEU A 343 28.25 48.28 0.21
C LEU A 343 28.25 49.36 -0.89
N HIS A 344 27.08 49.90 -1.20
CA HIS A 344 26.96 51.01 -2.16
C HIS A 344 27.48 52.33 -1.62
N GLY A 345 27.49 52.53 -0.28
CA GLY A 345 27.98 53.75 0.38
C GLY A 345 29.50 53.72 0.70
N LEU A 346 30.15 52.54 0.60
CA LEU A 346 31.55 52.39 0.91
C LEU A 346 32.41 52.53 -0.35
N ASP A 347 33.57 53.22 -0.20
CA ASP A 347 34.58 53.28 -1.25
C ASP A 347 35.07 51.83 -1.61
N PRO A 348 35.36 51.53 -2.89
CA PRO A 348 35.86 50.24 -3.29
C PRO A 348 37.11 49.76 -2.54
N LYS A 349 37.86 50.67 -1.93
CA LYS A 349 39.09 50.38 -1.15
C LYS A 349 38.88 50.38 0.36
N ASP A 350 37.65 50.57 0.83
CA ASP A 350 37.35 50.59 2.28
C ASP A 350 37.44 49.17 2.86
N GLU A 351 38.25 49.01 3.92
CA GLU A 351 38.49 47.71 4.58
C GLU A 351 37.17 47.08 5.09
N ARG A 352 36.18 47.89 5.47
CA ARG A 352 34.85 47.43 5.96
C ARG A 352 34.01 46.79 4.87
N ARG A 353 34.37 46.94 3.60
CA ARG A 353 33.68 46.36 2.46
C ARG A 353 33.70 44.83 2.52
N ALA A 354 34.88 44.25 2.84
CA ALA A 354 35.03 42.79 2.95
C ALA A 354 34.11 42.19 4.03
N ASP A 355 33.99 42.89 5.20
CA ASP A 355 33.13 42.43 6.28
C ASP A 355 31.65 42.55 5.88
N ALA A 356 31.25 43.61 5.23
CA ALA A 356 29.89 43.77 4.71
C ALA A 356 29.53 42.68 3.66
N GLU A 357 30.43 42.37 2.75
CA GLU A 357 30.24 41.30 1.78
C GLU A 357 30.10 39.92 2.46
N GLU A 358 30.88 39.66 3.53
CA GLU A 358 30.74 38.40 4.28
C GLU A 358 29.41 38.29 5.03
N ILE A 359 28.93 39.41 5.61
CA ILE A 359 27.58 39.48 6.21
C ILE A 359 26.50 39.15 5.16
N GLY A 360 26.59 39.76 3.98
CA GLY A 360 25.66 39.49 2.88
C GLY A 360 25.67 38.03 2.44
N ARG A 361 26.87 37.44 2.27
CA ARG A 361 27.03 36.02 1.96
C ARG A 361 26.44 35.12 3.03
N ALA A 362 26.63 35.44 4.32
CA ALA A 362 26.06 34.68 5.43
C ALA A 362 24.52 34.73 5.44
N ALA A 363 23.96 35.91 5.20
CA ALA A 363 22.51 36.10 5.13
C ALA A 363 21.89 35.33 3.94
N MET A 364 22.53 35.32 2.78
CA MET A 364 22.10 34.54 1.61
C MET A 364 22.14 33.02 1.91
N ARG A 365 23.19 32.53 2.57
CA ARG A 365 23.26 31.11 3.02
C ARG A 365 22.13 30.76 3.96
N ALA A 366 21.78 31.64 4.88
CA ALA A 366 20.65 31.44 5.81
C ALA A 366 19.31 31.43 5.07
N ALA A 367 19.13 32.27 4.04
CA ALA A 367 17.93 32.25 3.20
C ALA A 367 17.77 30.93 2.41
N ASP A 368 18.88 30.39 1.91
CA ASP A 368 18.88 29.08 1.25
C ASP A 368 18.48 27.96 2.21
N LEU A 369 18.99 27.97 3.45
CA LEU A 369 18.62 27.01 4.48
C LEU A 369 17.13 27.10 4.85
N THR A 370 16.58 28.31 4.95
CA THR A 370 15.17 28.53 5.21
C THR A 370 14.29 27.98 4.07
N ARG A 371 14.70 28.18 2.82
CA ARG A 371 14.05 27.56 1.63
C ARG A 371 14.07 26.04 1.69
N GLN A 372 15.18 25.43 2.08
CA GLN A 372 15.27 23.96 2.24
C GLN A 372 14.35 23.45 3.35
N MET A 373 14.23 24.17 4.47
CA MET A 373 13.33 23.81 5.57
C MET A 373 11.86 23.88 5.12
N LEU A 374 11.49 24.86 4.30
CA LEU A 374 10.15 24.97 3.70
C LEU A 374 9.85 23.83 2.70
N ALA A 375 10.82 23.45 1.89
CA ALA A 375 10.66 22.33 0.93
C ALA A 375 10.39 20.99 1.64
N PHE A 376 10.91 20.80 2.85
CA PHE A 376 10.68 19.60 3.67
C PHE A 376 9.26 19.55 4.26
N SER A 377 8.59 20.69 4.39
CA SER A 377 7.34 20.89 5.13
C SER A 377 6.07 20.72 4.31
N ARG A 378 6.10 20.69 2.97
CA ARG A 378 4.89 20.81 2.14
C ARG A 378 4.83 19.83 0.98
N ARG A 379 3.61 19.39 0.66
CA ARG A 379 3.23 18.83 -0.66
C ARG A 379 3.37 19.97 -1.69
N GLN A 380 4.47 20.04 -2.42
CA GLN A 380 4.66 21.00 -3.53
C GLN A 380 3.61 20.76 -4.62
N VAL A 381 3.02 21.84 -5.13
CA VAL A 381 2.30 21.81 -6.41
C VAL A 381 3.33 21.82 -7.51
N LEU A 382 3.19 20.88 -8.42
CA LEU A 382 4.03 20.73 -9.60
C LEU A 382 3.84 21.91 -10.55
N GLN A 383 4.94 22.61 -10.88
CA GLN A 383 5.01 23.47 -12.06
C GLN A 383 5.98 22.88 -13.09
N PRO A 384 5.54 21.93 -13.91
CA PRO A 384 6.40 21.36 -14.93
C PRO A 384 6.70 22.42 -15.98
N LYS A 385 7.96 22.83 -16.06
CA LYS A 385 8.51 23.72 -17.07
C LYS A 385 9.47 22.95 -17.97
N ILE A 386 9.61 23.37 -19.22
CA ILE A 386 10.64 22.80 -20.09
C ILE A 386 11.97 23.41 -19.67
N ILE A 387 12.86 22.59 -19.11
CA ILE A 387 14.18 23.00 -18.63
C ILE A 387 15.28 22.22 -19.33
N ASP A 388 16.45 22.83 -19.43
CA ASP A 388 17.68 22.16 -19.82
C ASP A 388 18.30 21.49 -18.58
N LEU A 389 18.27 20.16 -18.53
CA LEU A 389 18.75 19.38 -17.38
C LEU A 389 20.26 19.56 -17.14
N ASN A 390 21.06 19.82 -18.20
CA ASN A 390 22.47 20.10 -18.05
C ASN A 390 22.70 21.42 -17.29
N LYS A 391 21.94 22.47 -17.63
CA LYS A 391 22.00 23.75 -16.90
C LYS A 391 21.53 23.62 -15.47
N ALA A 392 20.47 22.85 -15.23
CA ALA A 392 19.99 22.60 -13.89
C ALA A 392 21.06 21.92 -13.02
N LEU A 393 21.74 20.90 -13.53
CA LEU A 393 22.84 20.23 -12.82
C LEU A 393 24.02 21.17 -12.53
N THR A 394 24.39 22.00 -13.48
CA THR A 394 25.50 22.98 -13.29
C THR A 394 25.17 23.98 -12.17
N LYS A 395 23.90 24.38 -12.05
CA LYS A 395 23.42 25.27 -10.98
C LYS A 395 23.48 24.62 -9.59
N VAL A 396 23.22 23.33 -9.50
CA VAL A 396 23.18 22.58 -8.23
C VAL A 396 24.55 22.10 -7.78
N GLU A 397 25.50 21.93 -8.71
CA GLU A 397 26.85 21.38 -8.46
C GLU A 397 27.58 22.04 -7.27
N PRO A 398 27.64 23.40 -7.10
CA PRO A 398 28.35 24.02 -5.98
C PRO A 398 27.75 23.61 -4.61
N MET A 399 26.43 23.39 -4.56
CA MET A 399 25.72 22.95 -3.36
C MET A 399 26.03 21.47 -3.08
N LEU A 400 26.04 20.60 -4.09
CA LEU A 400 26.39 19.20 -3.95
C LEU A 400 27.80 19.03 -3.40
N ARG A 401 28.78 19.78 -3.92
CA ARG A 401 30.18 19.74 -3.43
C ARG A 401 30.29 20.06 -1.93
N ARG A 402 29.50 21.02 -1.43
CA ARG A 402 29.51 21.37 0.00
C ARG A 402 28.87 20.28 0.87
N MET A 403 27.90 19.54 0.36
CA MET A 403 27.15 18.54 1.12
C MET A 403 27.88 17.21 1.31
N ILE A 404 28.70 16.82 0.33
CA ILE A 404 29.34 15.50 0.33
C ILE A 404 30.66 15.47 1.13
N GLY A 405 31.23 16.65 1.47
CA GLY A 405 32.51 16.73 2.18
C GLY A 405 33.73 16.60 1.25
N GLU A 406 34.93 16.70 1.82
CA GLU A 406 36.19 16.66 1.08
C GLU A 406 36.65 15.23 0.75
N ASP A 407 36.11 14.23 1.46
CA ASP A 407 36.50 12.81 1.34
C ASP A 407 35.93 12.12 0.10
N ILE A 408 34.96 12.76 -0.61
CA ILE A 408 34.29 12.21 -1.79
C ILE A 408 34.60 13.06 -3.02
N VAL A 409 35.12 12.41 -4.06
CA VAL A 409 35.38 13.06 -5.35
C VAL A 409 34.10 13.12 -6.17
N LEU A 410 33.52 14.35 -6.29
CA LEU A 410 32.35 14.59 -7.14
C LEU A 410 32.75 14.93 -8.58
N THR A 411 32.14 14.22 -9.51
CA THR A 411 32.22 14.52 -10.96
C THR A 411 30.81 14.81 -11.47
N VAL A 412 30.60 15.96 -12.09
CA VAL A 412 29.32 16.34 -12.72
C VAL A 412 29.53 16.55 -14.21
N ASN A 413 28.83 15.80 -15.06
CA ASN A 413 29.01 15.82 -16.51
C ASN A 413 27.67 15.94 -17.25
N GLY A 414 27.40 17.11 -17.82
CA GLY A 414 26.25 17.31 -18.71
C GLY A 414 26.56 16.85 -20.14
N ARG A 415 26.32 15.59 -20.49
CA ARG A 415 26.63 14.98 -21.79
C ARG A 415 25.43 14.79 -22.71
N ALA A 416 24.23 14.96 -22.24
CA ALA A 416 23.04 14.77 -23.07
C ALA A 416 22.93 15.87 -24.14
N ALA A 417 22.89 15.47 -25.40
CA ALA A 417 22.49 16.38 -26.47
C ALA A 417 20.98 16.65 -26.34
N ASN A 418 20.57 17.93 -26.42
CA ASN A 418 19.17 18.34 -26.25
C ASN A 418 18.54 17.79 -24.95
N ALA A 419 19.09 18.18 -23.79
CA ALA A 419 18.67 17.74 -22.47
C ALA A 419 17.39 18.42 -21.97
N PHE A 420 16.47 18.78 -22.88
CA PHE A 420 15.20 19.42 -22.50
C PHE A 420 14.20 18.39 -22.02
N VAL A 421 13.66 18.64 -20.81
CA VAL A 421 12.64 17.81 -20.16
C VAL A 421 11.57 18.70 -19.54
N ARG A 422 10.33 18.20 -19.48
CA ARG A 422 9.21 18.91 -18.84
C ARG A 422 9.08 18.45 -17.41
N VAL A 423 9.68 19.17 -16.47
CA VAL A 423 9.74 18.83 -15.04
C VAL A 423 9.72 20.10 -14.19
N ASP A 424 9.40 19.97 -12.94
CA ASP A 424 9.57 21.03 -11.94
C ASP A 424 11.06 21.14 -11.56
N PRO A 425 11.72 22.31 -11.74
CA PRO A 425 13.13 22.48 -11.42
C PRO A 425 13.48 22.14 -9.97
N GLY A 426 12.63 22.54 -9.01
CA GLY A 426 12.86 22.27 -7.58
C GLY A 426 12.75 20.79 -7.24
N GLN A 427 11.88 20.06 -7.95
CA GLN A 427 11.78 18.61 -7.78
C GLN A 427 12.99 17.86 -8.34
N VAL A 428 13.56 18.30 -9.48
CA VAL A 428 14.80 17.72 -9.99
C VAL A 428 15.94 17.95 -9.00
N GLU A 429 16.07 19.16 -8.47
CA GLU A 429 17.04 19.47 -7.42
C GLU A 429 16.86 18.54 -6.21
N GLN A 430 15.62 18.32 -5.75
CA GLN A 430 15.31 17.42 -4.63
C GLN A 430 15.66 15.96 -4.92
N VAL A 431 15.38 15.45 -6.12
CA VAL A 431 15.76 14.09 -6.54
C VAL A 431 17.27 13.92 -6.48
N VAL A 432 18.03 14.85 -7.09
CA VAL A 432 19.50 14.82 -7.09
C VAL A 432 20.04 14.85 -5.67
N MET A 433 19.51 15.75 -4.82
CA MET A 433 19.89 15.86 -3.41
C MET A 433 19.66 14.57 -2.61
N ASN A 434 18.49 13.97 -2.74
CA ASN A 434 18.17 12.71 -2.05
C ASN A 434 19.12 11.58 -2.45
N LEU A 435 19.47 11.48 -3.72
CA LEU A 435 20.40 10.46 -4.23
C LEU A 435 21.82 10.71 -3.76
N VAL A 436 22.29 11.98 -3.80
CA VAL A 436 23.63 12.38 -3.39
C VAL A 436 23.85 12.19 -1.89
N VAL A 437 22.87 12.54 -1.05
CA VAL A 437 22.92 12.29 0.40
C VAL A 437 23.00 10.80 0.70
N ASN A 438 22.21 10.00 0.00
CA ASN A 438 22.26 8.55 0.18
C ASN A 438 23.60 7.95 -0.28
N ALA A 439 24.16 8.44 -1.38
CA ALA A 439 25.48 8.04 -1.87
C ALA A 439 26.59 8.39 -0.86
N ARG A 440 26.56 9.61 -0.28
CA ARG A 440 27.50 10.02 0.77
C ARG A 440 27.42 9.07 1.99
N ASP A 441 26.21 8.79 2.44
CA ASP A 441 26.01 7.93 3.61
C ASP A 441 26.43 6.46 3.35
N ALA A 442 26.43 6.04 2.07
CA ALA A 442 26.95 4.74 1.63
C ALA A 442 28.49 4.69 1.50
N MET A 443 29.17 5.85 1.58
CA MET A 443 30.63 6.01 1.43
C MET A 443 31.30 6.58 2.70
N PRO A 444 31.19 5.94 3.87
CA PRO A 444 31.71 6.49 5.13
C PRO A 444 33.24 6.62 5.19
N GLN A 445 33.95 6.00 4.26
CA GLN A 445 35.43 6.08 4.13
C GLN A 445 35.85 6.91 2.91
N GLY A 446 34.95 7.72 2.35
CA GLY A 446 35.19 8.43 1.11
C GLY A 446 34.94 7.56 -0.12
N GLY A 447 35.11 8.14 -1.32
CA GLY A 447 34.87 7.45 -2.57
C GLY A 447 34.69 8.38 -3.76
N ARG A 448 34.00 7.90 -4.80
CA ARG A 448 33.69 8.68 -6.01
C ARG A 448 32.18 8.69 -6.24
N LEU A 449 31.68 9.87 -6.52
CA LEU A 449 30.30 10.12 -6.89
C LEU A 449 30.25 10.75 -8.28
N ASN A 450 29.61 10.09 -9.23
CA ASN A 450 29.45 10.57 -10.60
C ASN A 450 27.98 10.91 -10.87
N VAL A 451 27.71 12.14 -11.31
CA VAL A 451 26.39 12.61 -11.72
C VAL A 451 26.49 13.01 -13.19
N GLU A 452 25.76 12.32 -14.05
CA GLU A 452 25.84 12.57 -15.49
C GLU A 452 24.49 12.52 -16.19
N THR A 453 24.37 13.29 -17.28
CA THR A 453 23.23 13.21 -18.18
C THR A 453 23.59 12.48 -19.47
N GLY A 454 22.63 11.75 -20.02
CA GLY A 454 22.74 11.03 -21.29
C GLY A 454 21.40 11.00 -22.03
N GLY A 455 21.38 10.39 -23.20
CA GLY A 455 20.15 10.06 -23.93
C GLY A 455 19.94 8.56 -24.01
N ALA A 456 18.70 8.10 -23.99
CA ALA A 456 18.35 6.71 -24.23
C ALA A 456 17.06 6.62 -25.03
N MET A 457 17.03 5.69 -26.01
CA MET A 457 15.82 5.28 -26.69
C MET A 457 15.37 3.96 -26.06
N LEU A 458 14.19 3.93 -25.43
CA LEU A 458 13.61 2.69 -24.92
C LEU A 458 12.67 2.12 -25.98
N ASP A 459 12.94 0.89 -26.44
CA ASP A 459 12.10 0.14 -27.35
C ASP A 459 11.14 -0.81 -26.58
N GLU A 460 10.24 -1.49 -27.29
CA GLU A 460 9.26 -2.41 -26.69
C GLU A 460 9.94 -3.59 -25.96
N VAL A 461 11.16 -3.97 -26.36
CA VAL A 461 11.91 -5.06 -25.74
C VAL A 461 12.57 -4.60 -24.44
N ALA A 462 13.13 -3.40 -24.42
CA ALA A 462 13.74 -2.82 -23.23
C ALA A 462 12.71 -2.50 -22.12
N VAL A 463 11.46 -2.27 -22.52
CA VAL A 463 10.34 -1.98 -21.60
C VAL A 463 9.72 -3.25 -21.03
N ALA A 464 9.82 -4.41 -21.71
CA ALA A 464 9.17 -5.66 -21.31
C ALA A 464 9.57 -6.15 -19.90
N ASP A 465 10.84 -5.91 -19.50
CA ASP A 465 11.35 -6.29 -18.18
C ASP A 465 11.19 -5.18 -17.10
N THR A 466 10.63 -4.04 -17.47
CA THR A 466 10.53 -2.86 -16.60
C THR A 466 9.06 -2.46 -16.43
N PRO A 467 8.39 -2.88 -15.33
CA PRO A 467 7.01 -2.50 -15.07
C PRO A 467 6.83 -0.96 -15.12
N ASP A 468 5.84 -0.49 -15.89
CA ASP A 468 5.46 0.92 -16.02
C ASP A 468 6.37 1.84 -16.88
N ALA A 469 7.43 1.36 -17.54
CA ALA A 469 8.15 2.13 -18.56
C ALA A 469 7.37 2.12 -19.89
N ARG A 470 7.46 3.22 -20.65
CA ARG A 470 6.84 3.33 -21.99
C ARG A 470 7.95 3.43 -23.04
N PRO A 471 7.76 2.89 -24.24
CA PRO A 471 8.70 3.14 -25.34
C PRO A 471 8.78 4.63 -25.68
N GLY A 472 9.98 5.14 -25.94
CA GLY A 472 10.17 6.55 -26.27
C GLY A 472 11.61 7.05 -26.16
N ASP A 473 11.80 8.33 -26.48
CA ASP A 473 13.08 9.03 -26.34
C ASP A 473 13.18 9.71 -24.96
N TYR A 474 14.24 9.40 -24.24
CA TYR A 474 14.45 9.85 -22.86
C TYR A 474 15.76 10.58 -22.68
N VAL A 475 15.74 11.59 -21.81
CA VAL A 475 16.94 12.12 -21.17
C VAL A 475 17.17 11.32 -19.90
N VAL A 476 18.38 10.79 -19.73
CA VAL A 476 18.76 9.95 -18.59
C VAL A 476 19.65 10.76 -17.65
N LEU A 477 19.26 10.85 -16.38
CA LEU A 477 20.08 11.33 -15.29
C LEU A 477 20.62 10.14 -14.52
N SER A 478 21.92 9.95 -14.47
CA SER A 478 22.60 8.88 -13.77
C SER A 478 23.36 9.41 -12.55
N VAL A 479 23.14 8.77 -11.39
CA VAL A 479 23.89 9.04 -10.15
C VAL A 479 24.54 7.73 -9.71
N SER A 480 25.88 7.68 -9.73
CA SER A 480 26.68 6.48 -9.45
C SER A 480 27.66 6.73 -8.31
N ASP A 481 27.64 5.89 -7.29
CA ASP A 481 28.57 5.90 -6.17
C ASP A 481 29.44 4.63 -6.12
N THR A 482 30.56 4.71 -5.43
CA THR A 482 31.46 3.56 -5.14
C THR A 482 31.31 3.07 -3.70
N GLY A 483 30.12 3.21 -3.10
CA GLY A 483 29.84 2.86 -1.73
C GLY A 483 29.66 1.35 -1.48
N VAL A 484 29.11 1.04 -0.33
CA VAL A 484 28.93 -0.36 0.13
C VAL A 484 27.93 -1.19 -0.70
N GLY A 485 27.13 -0.54 -1.53
CA GLY A 485 26.09 -1.22 -2.32
C GLY A 485 24.98 -1.86 -1.50
N MET A 486 24.10 -2.63 -2.17
CA MET A 486 22.90 -3.20 -1.56
C MET A 486 22.69 -4.66 -1.97
N PRO A 487 22.32 -5.56 -1.05
CA PRO A 487 21.90 -6.93 -1.37
C PRO A 487 20.51 -6.95 -2.05
N PRO A 488 20.15 -8.03 -2.78
CA PRO A 488 18.93 -8.10 -3.59
C PRO A 488 17.62 -7.90 -2.80
N ASP A 489 17.55 -8.37 -1.56
CA ASP A 489 16.40 -8.22 -0.67
C ASP A 489 16.18 -6.78 -0.23
N VAL A 490 17.25 -6.02 0.03
CA VAL A 490 17.21 -4.58 0.31
C VAL A 490 16.83 -3.82 -0.96
N ARG A 491 17.49 -4.12 -2.09
CA ARG A 491 17.23 -3.46 -3.38
C ARG A 491 15.76 -3.54 -3.81
N ALA A 492 15.07 -4.65 -3.52
CA ALA A 492 13.66 -4.83 -3.84
C ALA A 492 12.72 -3.88 -3.07
N ARG A 493 13.19 -3.32 -1.94
CA ARG A 493 12.38 -2.56 -0.99
C ARG A 493 12.76 -1.10 -0.81
N ILE A 494 13.82 -0.64 -1.45
CA ILE A 494 14.37 0.73 -1.24
C ILE A 494 13.41 1.87 -1.56
N PHE A 495 12.39 1.63 -2.38
CA PHE A 495 11.36 2.61 -2.73
C PHE A 495 10.10 2.51 -1.83
N GLU A 496 10.03 1.52 -0.92
CA GLU A 496 8.97 1.45 0.08
C GLU A 496 9.09 2.64 1.04
N PRO A 497 8.02 3.40 1.28
CA PRO A 497 8.05 4.48 2.26
C PRO A 497 8.48 3.95 3.64
N TYR A 498 9.32 4.73 4.32
CA TYR A 498 9.89 4.42 5.66
C TYR A 498 10.87 3.26 5.71
N PHE A 499 11.18 2.61 4.60
CA PHE A 499 12.21 1.59 4.58
C PHE A 499 13.60 2.21 4.75
N THR A 500 14.35 1.74 5.73
CA THR A 500 15.73 2.17 6.00
C THR A 500 16.54 1.03 6.60
N THR A 501 17.80 0.95 6.23
CA THR A 501 18.80 0.04 6.83
C THR A 501 19.67 0.75 7.86
N LYS A 502 19.43 2.05 8.12
CA LYS A 502 20.17 2.87 9.11
C LYS A 502 19.56 2.70 10.50
N ASP A 503 20.36 2.96 11.54
CA ASP A 503 19.92 2.93 12.93
C ASP A 503 18.71 3.82 13.19
N VAL A 504 17.91 3.47 14.17
CA VAL A 504 16.72 4.22 14.58
C VAL A 504 17.09 5.68 14.88
N GLY A 505 16.49 6.61 14.13
CA GLY A 505 16.73 8.05 14.27
C GLY A 505 17.79 8.64 13.32
N LYS A 506 18.57 7.84 12.59
CA LYS A 506 19.58 8.31 11.62
C LYS A 506 19.12 8.31 10.17
N GLY A 507 17.95 7.70 9.87
CA GLY A 507 17.37 7.68 8.55
C GLY A 507 15.85 7.80 8.60
N THR A 508 15.28 8.68 7.78
CA THR A 508 13.82 8.86 7.69
C THR A 508 13.13 7.80 6.84
N GLY A 509 13.87 7.09 5.98
CA GLY A 509 13.34 6.15 5.00
C GLY A 509 12.44 6.80 3.92
N LEU A 510 12.44 8.13 3.81
CA LEU A 510 11.56 8.87 2.88
C LEU A 510 12.29 9.38 1.63
N GLY A 511 13.61 9.53 1.66
CA GLY A 511 14.36 10.16 0.56
C GLY A 511 14.19 9.45 -0.78
N LEU A 512 14.36 8.11 -0.82
CA LEU A 512 14.24 7.34 -2.06
C LEU A 512 12.78 7.17 -2.51
N SER A 513 11.84 7.00 -1.58
CA SER A 513 10.41 6.95 -1.92
C SER A 513 9.91 8.29 -2.46
N THR A 514 10.41 9.42 -1.94
CA THR A 514 10.13 10.76 -2.48
C THR A 514 10.72 10.91 -3.88
N ALA A 515 11.98 10.52 -4.09
CA ALA A 515 12.60 10.56 -5.42
C ALA A 515 11.82 9.72 -6.44
N TYR A 516 11.39 8.51 -6.06
CA TYR A 516 10.53 7.66 -6.87
C TYR A 516 9.21 8.34 -7.23
N GLY A 517 8.53 8.94 -6.24
CA GLY A 517 7.26 9.66 -6.44
C GLY A 517 7.41 10.84 -7.40
N ILE A 518 8.45 11.65 -7.25
CA ILE A 518 8.75 12.80 -8.11
C ILE A 518 8.99 12.35 -9.57
N VAL A 519 9.81 11.33 -9.76
CA VAL A 519 10.12 10.81 -11.11
C VAL A 519 8.84 10.29 -11.79
N ARG A 520 7.99 9.56 -11.05
CA ARG A 520 6.71 9.05 -11.57
C ARG A 520 5.72 10.17 -11.91
N GLN A 521 5.67 11.23 -11.11
CA GLN A 521 4.83 12.40 -11.39
C GLN A 521 5.29 13.20 -12.61
N SER A 522 6.56 13.05 -12.99
CA SER A 522 7.16 13.64 -14.19
C SER A 522 7.07 12.71 -15.42
N ASP A 523 6.15 11.72 -15.43
CA ASP A 523 6.02 10.67 -16.44
C ASP A 523 7.33 9.90 -16.71
N GLY A 524 8.26 9.93 -15.75
CA GLY A 524 9.55 9.29 -15.81
C GLY A 524 9.59 7.90 -15.19
N HIS A 525 10.77 7.28 -15.30
CA HIS A 525 11.07 5.99 -14.71
C HIS A 525 12.41 6.03 -13.97
N ILE A 526 12.56 5.25 -12.87
CA ILE A 526 13.80 5.11 -12.12
C ILE A 526 14.22 3.65 -12.06
N ALA A 527 15.47 3.37 -12.46
CA ALA A 527 16.11 2.08 -12.36
C ALA A 527 17.29 2.11 -11.40
N VAL A 528 17.56 0.99 -10.72
CA VAL A 528 18.67 0.85 -9.78
C VAL A 528 19.48 -0.41 -10.09
N ALA A 529 20.78 -0.23 -10.19
CA ALA A 529 21.77 -1.29 -10.25
C ALA A 529 22.67 -1.18 -9.02
N SER A 530 22.76 -2.24 -8.21
CA SER A 530 23.58 -2.26 -7.00
C SER A 530 23.96 -3.69 -6.64
N GLU A 531 25.20 -3.84 -6.23
CA GLU A 531 25.75 -5.09 -5.69
C GLU A 531 26.59 -4.79 -4.44
N PRO A 532 26.57 -5.65 -3.41
CA PRO A 532 27.38 -5.45 -2.23
C PRO A 532 28.87 -5.26 -2.55
N GLY A 533 29.46 -4.16 -2.07
CA GLY A 533 30.86 -3.80 -2.31
C GLY A 533 31.20 -3.18 -3.66
N SER A 534 30.22 -3.03 -4.58
CA SER A 534 30.43 -2.47 -5.93
C SER A 534 29.78 -1.09 -6.11
N GLY A 535 29.16 -0.55 -5.07
CA GLY A 535 28.42 0.72 -5.11
C GLY A 535 27.01 0.61 -5.69
N THR A 536 26.43 1.78 -5.97
CA THR A 536 25.06 1.88 -6.49
C THR A 536 24.99 2.85 -7.66
N THR A 537 24.21 2.52 -8.67
CA THR A 537 23.85 3.40 -9.79
C THR A 537 22.35 3.55 -9.90
N PHE A 538 21.85 4.76 -9.71
CA PHE A 538 20.47 5.14 -10.01
C PHE A 538 20.42 5.75 -11.40
N ARG A 539 19.48 5.33 -12.24
CA ARG A 539 19.20 5.90 -13.56
C ARG A 539 17.77 6.38 -13.60
N ILE A 540 17.60 7.67 -13.87
CA ILE A 540 16.30 8.34 -13.95
C ILE A 540 16.08 8.68 -15.42
N PHE A 541 14.99 8.17 -15.97
CA PHE A 541 14.57 8.36 -17.35
C PHE A 541 13.43 9.39 -17.35
N LEU A 542 13.66 10.55 -17.99
CA LEU A 542 12.67 11.61 -18.14
C LEU A 542 12.33 11.76 -19.63
N PRO A 543 11.04 11.84 -20.01
CA PRO A 543 10.66 12.03 -21.41
C PRO A 543 11.30 13.28 -21.99
N ARG A 544 11.92 13.15 -23.16
CA ARG A 544 12.53 14.28 -23.86
C ARG A 544 11.44 15.25 -24.36
N SER A 545 11.71 16.54 -24.21
CA SER A 545 10.87 17.63 -24.72
C SER A 545 11.59 18.41 -25.80
N GLU A 546 10.85 19.13 -26.64
CA GLU A 546 11.41 20.06 -27.61
C GLU A 546 11.94 21.30 -26.89
N ALA A 547 13.02 21.90 -27.45
CA ALA A 547 13.58 23.15 -26.92
C ALA A 547 12.52 24.26 -26.96
N PRO A 548 12.36 25.06 -25.88
CA PRO A 548 11.50 26.21 -25.92
C PRO A 548 12.00 27.19 -26.99
N PRO A 549 11.14 27.95 -27.72
CA PRO A 549 11.55 28.97 -28.66
C PRO A 549 12.47 29.95 -27.94
N ALA A 550 13.59 30.27 -28.58
CA ALA A 550 14.62 31.18 -28.02
C ALA A 550 13.99 32.55 -27.72
N VAL A 551 13.66 32.82 -26.50
CA VAL A 551 13.41 34.18 -26.02
C VAL A 551 14.80 34.81 -25.93
N ALA A 552 15.07 35.82 -26.75
CA ALA A 552 16.31 36.57 -26.74
C ALA A 552 16.51 37.15 -25.33
N ALA A 553 17.51 36.62 -24.62
CA ALA A 553 17.95 37.22 -23.37
C ALA A 553 18.51 38.59 -23.72
N GLY A 554 17.76 39.63 -23.41
CA GLY A 554 18.22 40.99 -23.48
C GLY A 554 19.40 41.13 -22.51
N ALA A 555 20.57 41.41 -23.04
CA ALA A 555 21.74 41.85 -22.29
C ALA A 555 21.43 43.24 -21.71
N GLY A 556 20.79 43.26 -20.56
CA GLY A 556 20.54 44.47 -19.77
C GLY A 556 21.76 44.77 -18.93
N GLY A 557 22.34 45.92 -19.14
CA GLY A 557 23.58 46.40 -18.50
C GLY A 557 23.44 46.58 -16.98
N GLU A 558 24.60 46.71 -16.33
CA GLU A 558 24.89 46.84 -14.89
C GLU A 558 24.27 48.06 -14.16
N ARG A 559 23.32 48.79 -14.71
CA ARG A 559 22.66 49.92 -14.04
C ARG A 559 21.27 49.49 -13.49
N MET A 560 21.04 49.77 -12.22
CA MET A 560 19.71 49.59 -11.63
C MET A 560 18.71 50.54 -12.32
N PRO A 561 17.59 50.04 -12.81
CA PRO A 561 16.54 50.88 -13.35
C PRO A 561 16.02 51.87 -12.29
N GLU A 562 15.86 53.12 -12.64
CA GLU A 562 15.35 54.20 -11.80
C GLU A 562 13.99 54.68 -12.31
N GLY A 563 13.20 55.36 -11.46
CA GLY A 563 11.91 55.93 -11.83
C GLY A 563 11.49 57.13 -10.99
N THR A 564 10.41 57.80 -11.40
CA THR A 564 9.89 58.98 -10.74
C THR A 564 8.43 58.82 -10.25
N GLU A 565 7.89 57.65 -10.49
CA GLU A 565 6.49 57.30 -10.22
C GLU A 565 6.20 57.27 -8.72
N HIS A 566 4.92 57.38 -8.34
CA HIS A 566 4.49 57.39 -6.96
C HIS A 566 3.99 56.00 -6.54
N ILE A 567 4.67 55.39 -5.57
CA ILE A 567 4.43 54.04 -5.10
C ILE A 567 3.71 54.04 -3.73
N LEU A 568 2.59 53.33 -3.61
CA LEU A 568 1.96 53.04 -2.33
C LEU A 568 2.56 51.70 -1.81
N LEU A 569 3.33 51.79 -0.72
CA LEU A 569 3.93 50.65 -0.07
C LEU A 569 3.07 50.16 1.10
N VAL A 570 2.52 48.95 1.03
CA VAL A 570 1.70 48.33 2.08
C VAL A 570 2.43 47.11 2.64
N GLU A 571 2.95 47.25 3.85
CA GLU A 571 3.78 46.23 4.51
C GLU A 571 3.62 46.37 6.03
N ASP A 572 3.32 45.28 6.74
CA ASP A 572 3.10 45.31 8.19
C ASP A 572 4.41 45.18 8.99
N ASP A 573 5.42 44.43 8.48
CA ASP A 573 6.74 44.38 9.11
C ASP A 573 7.47 45.72 8.99
N SER A 574 7.78 46.32 10.13
CA SER A 574 8.40 47.64 10.21
C SER A 574 9.80 47.72 9.60
N SER A 575 10.57 46.62 9.63
CA SER A 575 11.95 46.52 9.12
C SER A 575 11.94 46.44 7.63
N VAL A 576 11.10 45.54 7.06
CA VAL A 576 10.92 45.37 5.61
C VAL A 576 10.32 46.63 4.99
N ARG A 577 9.31 47.24 5.63
CA ARG A 577 8.68 48.49 5.18
C ARG A 577 9.70 49.60 5.08
N ARG A 578 10.51 49.84 6.14
CA ARG A 578 11.53 50.89 6.17
C ARG A 578 12.61 50.67 5.10
N LEU A 579 13.10 49.43 4.97
CA LEU A 579 14.07 49.04 3.96
C LEU A 579 13.53 49.30 2.54
N SER A 580 12.33 48.77 2.25
CA SER A 580 11.71 48.92 0.92
C SER A 580 11.51 50.38 0.56
N LYS A 581 11.04 51.22 1.52
CA LYS A 581 10.94 52.67 1.32
C LYS A 581 12.27 53.32 1.01
N GLU A 582 13.33 52.99 1.79
CA GLU A 582 14.66 53.58 1.58
C GLU A 582 15.23 53.18 0.21
N LEU A 583 15.08 51.92 -0.22
CA LEU A 583 15.50 51.43 -1.54
C LEU A 583 14.74 52.19 -2.66
N LEU A 584 13.43 52.29 -2.55
CA LEU A 584 12.59 52.94 -3.56
C LEU A 584 12.93 54.42 -3.71
N VAL A 585 13.12 55.10 -2.58
CA VAL A 585 13.51 56.54 -2.61
C VAL A 585 14.89 56.72 -3.24
N ARG A 586 15.85 55.83 -2.97
CA ARG A 586 17.17 55.87 -3.61
C ARG A 586 17.09 55.60 -5.11
N LEU A 587 16.12 54.84 -5.58
CA LEU A 587 15.83 54.55 -6.98
C LEU A 587 15.03 55.69 -7.67
N GLY A 588 14.74 56.80 -6.96
CA GLY A 588 14.07 58.00 -7.50
C GLY A 588 12.55 58.02 -7.31
N TYR A 589 11.92 56.98 -6.81
CA TYR A 589 10.47 56.87 -6.63
C TYR A 589 9.97 57.74 -5.47
N SER A 590 8.76 58.30 -5.61
CA SER A 590 8.02 58.89 -4.50
C SER A 590 7.26 57.81 -3.76
N VAL A 591 7.39 57.70 -2.42
CA VAL A 591 6.83 56.59 -1.64
C VAL A 591 5.91 57.08 -0.53
N THR A 592 4.68 56.57 -0.53
CA THR A 592 3.75 56.67 0.60
C THR A 592 3.62 55.31 1.26
N GLU A 593 3.88 55.24 2.57
CA GLU A 593 3.87 53.96 3.30
C GLU A 593 2.60 53.76 4.12
N ALA A 594 2.13 52.53 4.21
CA ALA A 594 1.02 52.07 5.04
C ALA A 594 1.47 50.84 5.85
N ALA A 595 1.18 50.83 7.16
CA ALA A 595 1.57 49.76 8.08
C ALA A 595 0.53 48.64 8.20
N SER A 596 -0.56 48.73 7.44
CA SER A 596 -1.63 47.70 7.41
C SER A 596 -2.46 47.84 6.14
N GLY A 597 -3.22 46.84 5.80
CA GLY A 597 -4.13 46.87 4.66
C GLY A 597 -5.18 47.97 4.76
N ARG A 598 -5.77 48.15 5.92
CA ARG A 598 -6.75 49.24 6.17
C ARG A 598 -6.13 50.63 6.01
N ALA A 599 -4.89 50.83 6.47
CA ALA A 599 -4.18 52.09 6.28
C ALA A 599 -3.89 52.34 4.79
N GLY A 600 -3.50 51.30 4.04
CA GLY A 600 -3.32 51.36 2.58
C GLY A 600 -4.59 51.75 1.84
N LEU A 601 -5.73 51.17 2.19
CA LEU A 601 -7.02 51.53 1.60
C LEU A 601 -7.45 52.95 1.95
N ALA A 602 -7.24 53.39 3.19
CA ALA A 602 -7.53 54.78 3.59
C ALA A 602 -6.72 55.79 2.78
N LEU A 603 -5.45 55.49 2.47
CA LEU A 603 -4.62 56.33 1.57
C LEU A 603 -5.09 56.22 0.11
N GLY A 604 -5.57 55.04 -0.31
CA GLY A 604 -6.14 54.83 -1.64
C GLY A 604 -7.44 55.64 -1.92
N THR A 605 -8.20 56.01 -0.88
CA THR A 605 -9.41 56.83 -1.00
C THR A 605 -9.13 58.34 -1.06
N ASP A 606 -7.89 58.80 -0.83
CA ASP A 606 -7.49 60.21 -0.88
C ASP A 606 -7.26 60.67 -2.34
N ASP A 607 -8.25 61.27 -2.94
CA ASP A 607 -8.22 61.73 -4.35
C ASP A 607 -7.16 62.83 -4.61
N SER A 608 -6.59 63.44 -3.56
CA SER A 608 -5.51 64.41 -3.70
C SER A 608 -4.16 63.76 -4.08
N ARG A 609 -4.05 62.46 -3.97
CA ARG A 609 -2.83 61.69 -4.25
C ARG A 609 -3.00 60.78 -5.46
N HIS A 610 -2.02 60.76 -6.32
CA HIS A 610 -1.96 59.79 -7.41
C HIS A 610 -0.95 58.69 -7.06
N PHE A 611 -1.30 57.43 -7.32
CA PHE A 611 -0.42 56.29 -7.16
C PHE A 611 -0.35 55.51 -8.48
N ASP A 612 0.87 55.29 -8.98
CA ASP A 612 1.12 54.53 -10.21
C ASP A 612 1.21 53.03 -9.93
N LEU A 613 1.78 52.64 -8.75
CA LEU A 613 1.98 51.26 -8.33
C LEU A 613 1.61 51.11 -6.84
N ALA A 614 0.94 50.00 -6.52
CA ALA A 614 0.85 49.46 -5.17
C ALA A 614 1.81 48.30 -5.00
N LEU A 615 2.79 48.43 -4.11
CA LEU A 615 3.68 47.35 -3.67
C LEU A 615 3.13 46.81 -2.37
N CYS A 616 2.52 45.60 -2.40
CA CYS A 616 1.71 45.09 -1.32
C CYS A 616 2.18 43.76 -0.82
N ASP A 617 2.40 43.57 0.48
CA ASP A 617 2.60 42.25 1.05
C ASP A 617 1.34 41.40 0.91
N VAL A 618 1.50 40.13 0.58
CA VAL A 618 0.41 39.16 0.45
C VAL A 618 -0.25 38.88 1.81
N ILE A 619 0.55 38.84 2.88
CA ILE A 619 0.09 38.52 4.23
C ILE A 619 0.24 39.76 5.11
N LEU A 620 -0.85 40.40 5.42
CA LEU A 620 -0.91 41.54 6.36
C LEU A 620 -1.70 41.13 7.60
N GLY A 621 -1.38 41.72 8.73
CA GLY A 621 -1.97 41.31 10.00
C GLY A 621 -3.49 41.55 10.13
N ASP A 622 -4.08 42.45 9.32
CA ASP A 622 -5.48 42.83 9.38
C ASP A 622 -6.34 42.35 8.21
N MET A 623 -5.76 42.17 7.03
CA MET A 623 -6.45 41.67 5.83
C MET A 623 -5.43 41.08 4.82
N SER A 624 -5.87 40.33 3.81
CA SER A 624 -4.97 39.82 2.80
C SER A 624 -4.57 40.91 1.78
N GLY A 625 -3.32 40.86 1.29
CA GLY A 625 -2.84 41.78 0.24
C GLY A 625 -3.69 41.79 -1.03
N PRO A 626 -4.15 40.63 -1.54
CA PRO A 626 -5.07 40.59 -2.66
C PRO A 626 -6.39 41.32 -2.42
N ALA A 627 -6.96 41.21 -1.22
CA ALA A 627 -8.17 41.97 -0.87
C ALA A 627 -7.91 43.49 -0.86
N VAL A 628 -6.72 43.91 -0.41
CA VAL A 628 -6.29 45.31 -0.52
C VAL A 628 -6.18 45.74 -1.97
N ALA A 629 -5.51 44.93 -2.80
CA ALA A 629 -5.29 45.21 -4.21
C ALA A 629 -6.60 45.28 -5.00
N GLU A 630 -7.52 44.35 -4.76
CA GLU A 630 -8.86 44.37 -5.38
C GLU A 630 -9.63 45.65 -5.04
N ALA A 631 -9.65 46.02 -3.77
CA ALA A 631 -10.30 47.23 -3.33
C ALA A 631 -9.62 48.48 -3.89
N LEU A 632 -8.27 48.52 -3.99
CA LEU A 632 -7.54 49.61 -4.61
C LEU A 632 -7.84 49.73 -6.11
N ARG A 633 -7.91 48.63 -6.85
CA ARG A 633 -8.28 48.60 -8.28
C ARG A 633 -9.72 49.06 -8.50
N ALA A 634 -10.65 48.72 -7.59
CA ALA A 634 -12.02 49.22 -7.65
C ALA A 634 -12.12 50.74 -7.46
N LEU A 635 -11.25 51.31 -6.63
CA LEU A 635 -11.17 52.77 -6.38
C LEU A 635 -10.37 53.48 -7.48
N ARG A 636 -9.31 52.82 -7.99
CA ARG A 636 -8.34 53.40 -8.95
C ARG A 636 -7.99 52.34 -10.01
N PRO A 637 -8.77 52.25 -11.09
CA PRO A 637 -8.59 51.20 -12.13
C PRO A 637 -7.21 51.18 -12.79
N SER A 638 -6.51 52.34 -12.83
CA SER A 638 -5.18 52.46 -13.46
C SER A 638 -4.02 52.07 -12.54
N ILE A 639 -4.27 51.77 -11.25
CA ILE A 639 -3.19 51.42 -10.33
C ILE A 639 -2.66 50.01 -10.67
N ARG A 640 -1.36 49.92 -10.85
CA ARG A 640 -0.68 48.64 -11.02
C ARG A 640 -0.36 48.01 -9.67
N VAL A 641 -0.28 46.69 -9.59
CA VAL A 641 -0.03 45.99 -8.31
C VAL A 641 1.12 45.03 -8.48
N LEU A 642 2.10 45.15 -7.56
CA LEU A 642 3.16 44.18 -7.39
C LEU A 642 3.08 43.57 -5.99
N TYR A 643 2.92 42.25 -5.91
CA TYR A 643 2.84 41.59 -4.61
C TYR A 643 4.24 41.22 -4.09
N MET A 644 4.40 41.22 -2.76
CA MET A 644 5.59 40.75 -2.06
C MET A 644 5.22 39.62 -1.13
N SER A 645 6.02 38.56 -1.02
CA SER A 645 5.83 37.50 -0.02
C SER A 645 7.10 36.73 0.31
N GLY A 646 7.19 36.22 1.54
CA GLY A 646 8.22 35.26 1.95
C GLY A 646 7.97 33.84 1.49
N TYR A 647 6.80 33.57 0.88
CA TYR A 647 6.45 32.27 0.33
C TYR A 647 6.70 32.24 -1.17
N PRO A 648 7.03 31.06 -1.76
CA PRO A 648 7.09 30.89 -3.22
C PRO A 648 5.73 31.19 -3.88
N ASP A 649 5.74 31.70 -5.12
CA ASP A 649 4.55 32.00 -5.95
C ASP A 649 3.49 30.88 -5.88
N GLU A 650 3.92 29.65 -5.96
CA GLU A 650 3.09 28.45 -5.99
C GLU A 650 2.25 28.22 -4.72
N ALA A 651 2.79 28.59 -3.56
CA ALA A 651 2.07 28.43 -2.29
C ALA A 651 0.92 29.44 -2.16
N ILE A 652 1.06 30.58 -2.80
CA ILE A 652 0.13 31.70 -2.74
C ILE A 652 -1.03 31.49 -3.72
N VAL A 653 -0.72 31.03 -4.93
CA VAL A 653 -1.72 30.68 -5.96
C VAL A 653 -2.58 29.49 -5.51
N ARG A 654 -1.98 28.48 -4.87
CA ARG A 654 -2.70 27.29 -4.40
C ARG A 654 -3.68 27.55 -3.27
N THR A 655 -3.37 28.48 -2.38
CA THR A 655 -4.28 28.85 -1.30
C THR A 655 -5.46 29.71 -1.81
N GLY A 656 -5.51 29.99 -3.12
CA GLY A 656 -6.51 30.87 -3.74
C GLY A 656 -6.30 32.33 -3.35
N VAL A 657 -5.10 32.66 -2.86
CA VAL A 657 -4.77 34.01 -2.40
C VAL A 657 -4.38 34.91 -3.58
N LEU A 658 -3.72 34.34 -4.63
CA LEU A 658 -3.39 35.05 -5.88
C LEU A 658 -3.81 34.23 -7.09
N GLU A 659 -4.20 34.89 -8.19
CA GLU A 659 -4.44 34.27 -9.47
C GLU A 659 -3.14 34.02 -10.23
N GLU A 660 -3.14 33.00 -11.10
CA GLU A 660 -1.98 32.65 -11.91
C GLU A 660 -1.61 33.81 -12.85
N GLY A 661 -0.32 34.21 -12.87
CA GLY A 661 0.18 35.26 -13.74
C GLY A 661 0.23 36.67 -13.12
N GLN A 662 -0.16 36.86 -11.85
CA GLN A 662 -0.04 38.16 -11.19
C GLN A 662 1.43 38.51 -10.86
N PRO A 663 1.86 39.79 -11.04
CA PRO A 663 3.23 40.23 -10.76
C PRO A 663 3.59 40.04 -9.27
N PHE A 664 4.74 39.42 -9.04
CA PHE A 664 5.15 38.98 -7.72
C PHE A 664 6.67 39.15 -7.49
N LEU A 665 7.05 39.53 -6.26
CA LEU A 665 8.44 39.62 -5.78
C LEU A 665 8.62 38.79 -4.52
N GLN A 666 9.50 37.78 -4.59
CA GLN A 666 9.78 36.88 -3.48
C GLN A 666 10.75 37.52 -2.46
N LYS A 667 10.40 37.47 -1.18
CA LYS A 667 11.30 37.80 -0.05
C LYS A 667 12.14 36.56 0.32
N PRO A 668 13.46 36.73 0.62
CA PRO A 668 14.23 37.96 0.58
C PRO A 668 14.62 38.34 -0.87
N PHE A 669 14.67 39.63 -1.13
CA PHE A 669 15.02 40.22 -2.44
C PHE A 669 16.20 41.18 -2.34
N THR A 670 16.94 41.32 -3.43
CA THR A 670 18.01 42.33 -3.58
C THR A 670 17.46 43.63 -4.18
N PRO A 671 18.14 44.79 -4.02
CA PRO A 671 17.75 46.05 -4.65
C PRO A 671 17.57 45.92 -6.16
N MET A 672 18.43 45.19 -6.85
CA MET A 672 18.35 44.94 -8.29
C MET A 672 17.05 44.17 -8.64
N GLN A 673 16.69 43.15 -7.89
CA GLN A 673 15.44 42.40 -8.13
C GLN A 673 14.21 43.27 -7.93
N LEU A 674 14.20 44.09 -6.88
CA LEU A 674 13.11 45.01 -6.62
C LEU A 674 12.95 46.02 -7.76
N SER A 675 14.04 46.71 -8.18
CA SER A 675 13.99 47.72 -9.25
C SER A 675 13.59 47.13 -10.60
N THR A 676 14.16 45.98 -10.97
CA THR A 676 13.81 45.28 -12.22
C THR A 676 12.35 44.88 -12.25
N LYS A 677 11.82 44.31 -11.13
CA LYS A 677 10.43 43.87 -11.06
C LYS A 677 9.42 45.01 -11.08
N ILE A 678 9.75 46.13 -10.46
CA ILE A 678 8.94 47.33 -10.52
C ILE A 678 8.86 47.87 -11.95
N ARG A 679 9.99 47.95 -12.67
CA ARG A 679 10.00 48.37 -14.08
C ARG A 679 9.23 47.44 -14.98
N GLU A 680 9.41 46.12 -14.82
CA GLU A 680 8.61 45.14 -15.55
C GLU A 680 7.11 45.43 -15.44
N VAL A 681 6.63 45.70 -14.22
CA VAL A 681 5.23 45.98 -13.96
C VAL A 681 4.81 47.36 -14.48
N LEU A 682 5.64 48.36 -14.34
CA LEU A 682 5.32 49.76 -14.78
C LEU A 682 5.44 49.94 -16.30
N ASP A 683 6.28 49.17 -16.98
CA ASP A 683 6.52 49.26 -18.43
C ASP A 683 5.65 48.29 -19.26
N GLU A 684 4.92 47.38 -18.62
CA GLU A 684 3.96 46.52 -19.34
C GLU A 684 2.90 47.39 -20.05
N PRO A 685 2.66 47.20 -21.36
CA PRO A 685 1.60 47.94 -22.04
C PRO A 685 0.22 47.56 -21.42
N GLU A 686 -0.66 48.58 -21.24
CA GLU A 686 -2.04 48.32 -20.80
C GLU A 686 -2.72 47.36 -21.75
N THR A 687 -2.81 46.08 -21.34
CA THR A 687 -3.65 45.14 -22.03
C THR A 687 -5.09 45.53 -21.75
N ALA A 688 -5.73 46.15 -22.73
CA ALA A 688 -7.14 46.45 -22.71
C ALA A 688 -7.90 45.17 -22.37
N THR A 689 -8.41 45.09 -21.13
CA THR A 689 -9.37 44.06 -20.74
C THR A 689 -10.67 44.33 -21.54
N LEU A 690 -10.88 43.47 -22.58
CA LEU A 690 -12.15 43.40 -23.28
C LEU A 690 -13.18 42.66 -22.44
#